data_afe43684e740a900d8339fe255876e0c
#
_entry.id   afe43684e740a900d8339fe255876e0c
#
_cell.length_a   1.000
_cell.length_b   1.000
_cell.length_c   1.000
_cell.angle_alpha   90.00
_cell.angle_beta   90.00
_cell.angle_gamma   90.00
#
_symmetry.space_group_name_H-M   'P 1'
#
loop_
_entity.id
_entity.type
_entity.pdbx_description
1 polymer ?
#
loop_
_entity_poly.entity_id
_entity_poly.type
_entity_poly.pdbx_seq_one_letter_code
_entity_poly.pdbx_strand_id
1 'polypeptide(L)'
;MKFNKSTFTYLLNGLILIAAWYFLQTLYPKIHPLSQTDFKITHEEAVQKAKELVKGEIPEPEEEIKTSFIIEGNLYQQDNLEPVYRALQLQPGRYWDVSLISSKNKKLNITLGENRVERVRDLTGKWYEIKLAPDGRLLELDFQKPMRAKYGDTTRTTTETLPGESGEELTSRHDALTFLEQFVPDTAGLTLVSREFKQDSLGQIFDFTFSEMVAGQPVYHQVKVSSANVIYYKLLLTLKSTPTELSEKGHELRIAFGIATAVIFVALFIFLIIYLIRLLRKEAISFRIALPVVYFMVFMTILYTFFDMWQSSGWVILIGIIPTTLFYGVGILFLFAITDALARQEWPEKIAVTDLFLQGRFLTQATGKSLLRGIYLGVLSLAAFVIPLFFIHHYWGGTLRIKEDLNYSLVILFPVLTLGIKYLTSAIFNEYFFRLFSLTLLKRRFRKNIWIILIGLLLTFTFSTEIQAGNPLLNLFLYIIPTLLFIYFLLRFEIVTTIVGFFSFQLLSRMVIFSKTNEPFFQNLGLGFYFLMGALLLFGLLLVLVKRKDSEQGAQFIPEYVRKLEEKERLTRELEIARDIQLQFLPKTTPFLAGYKIAAFCQPAWEVGGDYFDYFEMDDNKLGFAIGDVSNKGVSAAFFMTLVKGFLKALATERQNPLDILCRTNQLFYKNVERGHFISMVFGILDGNSGEFKFARAGHNPILMLVGQSSKGEWFTPKGAGIGLLPDKKFRELIAEQKIRLQPQDVLVLYTDGYPEAMNNRSQEFGEENLQRIIAEVKDKSPDEIIAYLEIQIKKWMGSRPSLDDRTIIVIKREK
;
A
#
# COMPACT_ATOMS: atom_id res chain seq x y z
N MET A 1 24.99 -46.42 3.31
CA MET A 1 24.84 -45.14 2.61
C MET A 1 24.36 -44.10 3.61
N LYS A 2 25.23 -43.18 4.07
CA LYS A 2 24.78 -42.03 4.88
C LYS A 2 24.14 -41.02 3.93
N PHE A 3 22.79 -41.00 3.90
CA PHE A 3 22.08 -39.94 3.19
C PHE A 3 22.48 -38.58 3.77
N ASN A 4 22.98 -37.69 2.92
CA ASN A 4 23.30 -36.32 3.31
C ASN A 4 21.99 -35.63 3.75
N LYS A 5 22.01 -34.90 4.86
CA LYS A 5 20.85 -34.23 5.46
C LYS A 5 20.04 -33.42 4.42
N SER A 6 20.70 -32.82 3.40
CA SER A 6 20.07 -32.11 2.30
C SER A 6 19.27 -33.03 1.36
N THR A 7 19.84 -34.21 1.00
CA THR A 7 19.16 -35.18 0.12
C THR A 7 17.89 -35.71 0.77
N PHE A 8 17.93 -36.00 2.07
CA PHE A 8 16.76 -36.44 2.82
C PHE A 8 15.65 -35.37 2.83
N THR A 9 16.00 -34.10 3.01
CA THR A 9 15.03 -33.00 2.99
C THR A 9 14.36 -32.84 1.60
N TYR A 10 15.14 -32.99 0.51
CA TYR A 10 14.56 -32.93 -0.83
C TYR A 10 13.62 -34.10 -1.12
N LEU A 11 13.99 -35.32 -0.71
CA LEU A 11 13.12 -36.49 -0.86
C LEU A 11 11.83 -36.34 -0.05
N LEU A 12 11.92 -35.89 1.18
CA LEU A 12 10.76 -35.65 2.05
C LEU A 12 9.81 -34.61 1.43
N ASN A 13 10.33 -33.47 0.94
CA ASN A 13 9.54 -32.46 0.28
C ASN A 13 8.89 -32.98 -1.01
N GLY A 14 9.57 -33.83 -1.77
CA GLY A 14 9.00 -34.49 -2.94
C GLY A 14 7.85 -35.41 -2.59
N LEU A 15 8.00 -36.21 -1.53
CA LEU A 15 6.93 -37.10 -1.04
C LEU A 15 5.71 -36.30 -0.54
N ILE A 16 5.94 -35.24 0.19
CA ILE A 16 4.85 -34.34 0.65
C ILE A 16 4.10 -33.74 -0.55
N LEU A 17 4.81 -33.29 -1.57
CA LEU A 17 4.23 -32.74 -2.78
C LEU A 17 3.35 -33.77 -3.52
N ILE A 18 3.87 -35.00 -3.70
CA ILE A 18 3.14 -36.10 -4.33
C ILE A 18 1.91 -36.47 -3.53
N ALA A 19 2.02 -36.58 -2.21
CA ALA A 19 0.89 -36.87 -1.34
C ALA A 19 -0.18 -35.75 -1.39
N ALA A 20 0.23 -34.49 -1.27
CA ALA A 20 -0.66 -33.34 -1.38
C ALA A 20 -1.40 -33.31 -2.73
N TRP A 21 -0.68 -33.56 -3.81
CA TRP A 21 -1.23 -33.64 -5.16
C TRP A 21 -2.24 -34.78 -5.30
N TYR A 22 -1.91 -35.98 -4.80
CA TYR A 22 -2.82 -37.13 -4.81
C TYR A 22 -4.12 -36.83 -4.04
N PHE A 23 -4.02 -36.22 -2.86
CA PHE A 23 -5.20 -35.84 -2.09
C PHE A 23 -6.04 -34.77 -2.79
N LEU A 24 -5.42 -33.80 -3.42
CA LEU A 24 -6.15 -32.80 -4.21
C LEU A 24 -6.92 -33.43 -5.35
N GLN A 25 -6.30 -34.35 -6.11
CA GLN A 25 -6.96 -35.04 -7.22
C GLN A 25 -8.12 -35.97 -6.78
N THR A 26 -8.06 -36.48 -5.55
CA THR A 26 -9.04 -37.46 -5.06
C THR A 26 -10.12 -36.86 -4.19
N LEU A 27 -9.81 -35.88 -3.36
CA LEU A 27 -10.75 -35.34 -2.37
C LEU A 27 -11.47 -34.06 -2.84
N TYR A 28 -10.77 -33.18 -3.56
CA TYR A 28 -11.36 -31.92 -3.95
C TYR A 28 -12.56 -32.07 -4.90
N PRO A 29 -12.54 -32.95 -5.91
CA PRO A 29 -13.71 -33.19 -6.76
C PRO A 29 -14.91 -33.74 -6.01
N LYS A 30 -14.70 -34.43 -4.89
CA LYS A 30 -15.82 -34.99 -4.09
C LYS A 30 -16.60 -33.95 -3.30
N ILE A 31 -16.08 -32.74 -3.15
CA ILE A 31 -16.74 -31.66 -2.42
C ILE A 31 -17.12 -30.48 -3.33
N HIS A 32 -16.62 -30.42 -4.56
CA HIS A 32 -16.90 -29.30 -5.44
C HIS A 32 -18.15 -29.55 -6.31
N PRO A 33 -19.15 -28.62 -6.31
CA PRO A 33 -20.41 -28.85 -6.97
C PRO A 33 -20.29 -29.02 -8.49
N LEU A 34 -19.37 -28.32 -9.15
CA LEU A 34 -19.18 -28.45 -10.61
C LEU A 34 -18.71 -29.86 -11.01
N SER A 35 -17.75 -30.43 -10.28
CA SER A 35 -17.26 -31.80 -10.57
C SER A 35 -18.24 -32.91 -10.21
N GLN A 36 -19.26 -32.59 -9.37
CA GLN A 36 -20.36 -33.48 -9.04
C GLN A 36 -21.56 -33.28 -9.95
N THR A 37 -21.52 -32.33 -10.88
CA THR A 37 -22.58 -32.10 -11.84
C THR A 37 -22.53 -33.18 -12.92
N ASP A 38 -23.65 -33.90 -13.13
CA ASP A 38 -23.81 -34.83 -14.22
C ASP A 38 -24.41 -34.09 -15.42
N PHE A 39 -23.57 -33.70 -16.37
CA PHE A 39 -24.00 -33.05 -17.60
C PHE A 39 -24.50 -34.10 -18.58
N LYS A 40 -25.78 -34.11 -18.86
CA LYS A 40 -26.38 -34.95 -19.91
C LYS A 40 -26.43 -34.26 -21.27
N ILE A 41 -26.36 -32.93 -21.28
CA ILE A 41 -26.22 -32.14 -22.49
C ILE A 41 -24.98 -31.26 -22.39
N THR A 42 -24.34 -31.06 -23.55
CA THR A 42 -23.22 -30.14 -23.69
C THR A 42 -23.68 -28.70 -23.73
N HIS A 43 -22.75 -27.78 -23.61
CA HIS A 43 -23.00 -26.36 -23.82
C HIS A 43 -23.60 -26.04 -25.19
N GLU A 44 -23.10 -26.69 -26.27
CA GLU A 44 -23.61 -26.50 -27.65
C GLU A 44 -25.03 -27.02 -27.78
N GLU A 45 -25.34 -28.18 -27.20
CA GLU A 45 -26.69 -28.75 -27.16
C GLU A 45 -27.65 -27.89 -26.33
N ALA A 46 -27.19 -27.28 -25.23
CA ALA A 46 -27.99 -26.35 -24.46
C ALA A 46 -28.38 -25.11 -25.28
N VAL A 47 -27.43 -24.55 -26.02
CA VAL A 47 -27.69 -23.42 -26.94
C VAL A 47 -28.66 -23.83 -28.02
N GLN A 48 -28.48 -24.99 -28.66
CA GLN A 48 -29.36 -25.49 -29.70
C GLN A 48 -30.79 -25.70 -29.18
N LYS A 49 -30.91 -26.29 -28.01
CA LYS A 49 -32.20 -26.54 -27.37
C LYS A 49 -32.93 -25.25 -26.98
N ALA A 50 -32.19 -24.25 -26.49
CA ALA A 50 -32.73 -22.93 -26.23
C ALA A 50 -33.25 -22.24 -27.50
N LYS A 51 -32.52 -22.36 -28.61
CA LYS A 51 -32.97 -21.85 -29.92
C LYS A 51 -34.26 -22.55 -30.41
N GLU A 52 -34.37 -23.85 -30.22
CA GLU A 52 -35.56 -24.62 -30.61
C GLU A 52 -36.80 -24.18 -29.85
N LEU A 53 -36.66 -23.85 -28.55
CA LEU A 53 -37.76 -23.39 -27.71
C LEU A 53 -38.34 -22.04 -28.15
N VAL A 54 -37.55 -21.19 -28.79
CA VAL A 54 -37.99 -19.86 -29.29
C VAL A 54 -38.03 -19.79 -30.81
N LYS A 55 -38.04 -20.94 -31.50
CA LYS A 55 -38.08 -21.03 -32.96
C LYS A 55 -39.34 -20.38 -33.50
N GLY A 56 -39.16 -19.45 -34.44
CA GLY A 56 -40.23 -18.65 -35.02
C GLY A 56 -40.42 -17.27 -34.38
N GLU A 57 -39.90 -17.05 -33.18
CA GLU A 57 -39.98 -15.77 -32.48
C GLU A 57 -38.80 -14.82 -32.75
N ILE A 58 -37.61 -15.39 -33.10
CA ILE A 58 -36.39 -14.63 -33.42
C ILE A 58 -36.08 -14.80 -34.91
N PRO A 59 -35.98 -13.72 -35.70
CA PRO A 59 -35.53 -13.79 -37.09
C PRO A 59 -34.05 -14.11 -37.19
N GLU A 60 -33.66 -15.16 -37.94
CA GLU A 60 -32.25 -15.39 -38.30
C GLU A 60 -31.73 -14.28 -39.24
N PRO A 61 -30.48 -13.87 -39.28
CA PRO A 61 -29.22 -14.51 -38.81
C PRO A 61 -28.30 -13.63 -37.90
N GLU A 62 -28.79 -12.71 -37.14
CA GLU A 62 -27.94 -11.83 -36.32
C GLU A 62 -28.27 -11.95 -34.83
N GLU A 63 -28.04 -13.14 -34.27
CA GLU A 63 -28.26 -13.40 -32.83
C GLU A 63 -26.97 -13.21 -32.03
N GLU A 64 -27.01 -12.39 -31.01
CA GLU A 64 -25.97 -12.40 -29.97
C GLU A 64 -26.36 -13.43 -28.91
N ILE A 65 -25.54 -14.48 -28.75
CA ILE A 65 -25.80 -15.57 -27.82
C ILE A 65 -24.84 -15.43 -26.66
N LYS A 66 -25.36 -15.37 -25.44
CA LYS A 66 -24.57 -15.46 -24.22
C LYS A 66 -24.94 -16.72 -23.48
N THR A 67 -23.94 -17.51 -23.12
CA THR A 67 -24.12 -18.72 -22.34
C THR A 67 -23.22 -18.72 -21.12
N SER A 68 -23.75 -19.17 -20.02
CA SER A 68 -23.00 -19.45 -18.80
C SER A 68 -23.58 -20.66 -18.10
N PHE A 69 -22.76 -21.36 -17.33
CA PHE A 69 -23.21 -22.35 -16.39
C PHE A 69 -23.21 -21.76 -14.97
N ILE A 70 -24.36 -21.79 -14.33
CA ILE A 70 -24.58 -21.16 -13.01
C ILE A 70 -24.83 -22.24 -11.96
N ILE A 71 -24.22 -22.05 -10.80
CA ILE A 71 -24.50 -22.82 -9.60
C ILE A 71 -24.94 -21.83 -8.51
N GLU A 72 -26.23 -21.80 -8.23
CA GLU A 72 -26.79 -20.93 -7.20
C GLU A 72 -26.47 -21.44 -5.79
N GLY A 73 -25.71 -20.63 -5.02
CA GLY A 73 -25.26 -21.00 -3.69
C GLY A 73 -26.40 -21.24 -2.69
N ASN A 74 -27.49 -20.51 -2.81
CA ASN A 74 -28.62 -20.63 -1.91
C ASN A 74 -29.46 -21.91 -2.14
N LEU A 75 -29.66 -22.32 -3.39
CA LEU A 75 -30.39 -23.52 -3.73
C LEU A 75 -29.58 -24.80 -3.48
N TYR A 76 -28.25 -24.74 -3.60
CA TYR A 76 -27.37 -25.87 -3.32
C TYR A 76 -27.44 -26.36 -1.88
N GLN A 77 -27.93 -25.54 -0.94
CA GLN A 77 -27.93 -25.81 0.51
C GLN A 77 -29.31 -26.20 1.08
N GLN A 78 -30.32 -26.36 0.24
CA GLN A 78 -31.69 -26.72 0.71
C GLN A 78 -31.86 -28.23 0.88
N ASP A 79 -31.43 -28.76 2.03
CA ASP A 79 -31.53 -30.19 2.35
C ASP A 79 -32.98 -30.72 2.34
N ASN A 80 -34.00 -29.90 2.62
CA ASN A 80 -35.40 -30.28 2.69
C ASN A 80 -36.01 -30.64 1.32
N LEU A 81 -35.41 -30.25 0.22
CA LEU A 81 -35.88 -30.51 -1.14
C LEU A 81 -35.13 -31.64 -1.84
N GLU A 82 -34.16 -32.28 -1.17
CA GLU A 82 -33.39 -33.37 -1.76
C GLU A 82 -34.27 -34.50 -2.32
N PRO A 83 -35.36 -34.95 -1.64
CA PRO A 83 -36.24 -35.97 -2.20
C PRO A 83 -36.93 -35.55 -3.50
N VAL A 84 -37.30 -34.26 -3.61
CA VAL A 84 -37.94 -33.70 -4.82
C VAL A 84 -36.96 -33.61 -5.97
N TYR A 85 -35.76 -33.11 -5.70
CA TYR A 85 -34.69 -33.05 -6.70
C TYR A 85 -34.33 -34.44 -7.24
N ARG A 86 -34.28 -35.43 -6.34
CA ARG A 86 -34.00 -36.83 -6.70
C ARG A 86 -35.13 -37.44 -7.53
N ALA A 87 -36.39 -37.20 -7.17
CA ALA A 87 -37.54 -37.72 -7.90
C ALA A 87 -37.65 -37.05 -9.29
N LEU A 88 -37.39 -35.77 -9.38
CA LEU A 88 -37.31 -35.05 -10.65
C LEU A 88 -35.99 -35.27 -11.41
N GLN A 89 -35.03 -35.99 -10.85
CA GLN A 89 -33.67 -36.15 -11.38
C GLN A 89 -32.98 -34.80 -11.68
N LEU A 90 -33.34 -33.77 -10.94
CA LEU A 90 -32.74 -32.44 -11.03
C LEU A 90 -31.52 -32.31 -10.11
N GLN A 91 -30.62 -31.44 -10.46
CA GLN A 91 -29.44 -31.10 -9.63
C GLN A 91 -29.67 -29.71 -9.00
N PRO A 92 -29.72 -29.60 -7.67
CA PRO A 92 -30.12 -28.36 -7.00
C PRO A 92 -29.27 -27.14 -7.43
N GLY A 93 -29.96 -26.07 -7.84
CA GLY A 93 -29.31 -24.79 -8.19
C GLY A 93 -28.31 -24.81 -9.34
N ARG A 94 -28.32 -25.85 -10.18
CA ARG A 94 -27.38 -26.02 -11.31
C ARG A 94 -28.13 -25.91 -12.63
N TYR A 95 -27.72 -24.96 -13.47
CA TYR A 95 -28.37 -24.77 -14.77
C TYR A 95 -27.48 -24.08 -15.81
N TRP A 96 -27.80 -24.31 -17.08
CA TRP A 96 -27.34 -23.51 -18.22
C TRP A 96 -28.19 -22.24 -18.32
N ASP A 97 -27.58 -21.09 -18.34
CA ASP A 97 -28.23 -19.81 -18.60
C ASP A 97 -27.89 -19.40 -20.04
N VAL A 98 -28.90 -19.39 -20.89
CA VAL A 98 -28.76 -19.07 -22.32
C VAL A 98 -29.56 -17.81 -22.62
N SER A 99 -28.88 -16.72 -22.90
CA SER A 99 -29.51 -15.46 -23.33
C SER A 99 -29.41 -15.33 -24.85
N LEU A 100 -30.57 -15.26 -25.50
CA LEU A 100 -30.69 -15.06 -26.94
C LEU A 100 -31.16 -13.63 -27.23
N ILE A 101 -30.33 -12.83 -27.91
CA ILE A 101 -30.59 -11.42 -28.15
C ILE A 101 -30.66 -11.17 -29.67
N SER A 102 -31.79 -10.67 -30.17
CA SER A 102 -31.93 -10.27 -31.58
C SER A 102 -31.26 -8.94 -31.84
N SER A 103 -30.33 -8.88 -32.79
CA SER A 103 -29.43 -7.74 -33.04
C SER A 103 -29.98 -6.64 -33.93
N LYS A 104 -31.27 -6.67 -34.26
CA LYS A 104 -31.87 -5.82 -35.34
C LYS A 104 -31.83 -4.32 -35.12
N ASN A 105 -31.14 -3.74 -34.13
CA ASN A 105 -30.86 -2.29 -34.11
C ASN A 105 -29.79 -1.90 -33.06
N LYS A 106 -28.50 -1.92 -33.45
CA LYS A 106 -27.40 -1.30 -32.74
C LYS A 106 -27.24 0.18 -33.12
N LYS A 107 -28.13 1.06 -32.73
CA LYS A 107 -27.83 2.49 -32.68
C LYS A 107 -27.92 2.99 -31.24
N LEU A 108 -26.77 3.18 -30.65
CA LEU A 108 -26.64 3.86 -29.36
C LEU A 108 -26.70 5.38 -29.63
N ASN A 109 -27.82 6.03 -29.40
CA ASN A 109 -27.90 7.47 -29.35
C ASN A 109 -27.65 7.96 -27.91
N ILE A 110 -26.46 8.50 -27.66
CA ILE A 110 -26.18 9.22 -26.42
C ILE A 110 -26.51 10.67 -26.64
N THR A 111 -27.62 11.16 -26.08
CA THR A 111 -27.92 12.58 -26.02
C THR A 111 -27.49 13.10 -24.66
N LEU A 112 -26.45 13.94 -24.63
CA LEU A 112 -26.01 14.67 -23.45
C LEU A 112 -26.90 15.91 -23.31
N GLY A 113 -27.94 15.84 -22.47
CA GLY A 113 -28.69 16.98 -22.03
C GLY A 113 -28.28 17.40 -20.62
N GLU A 114 -28.38 18.69 -20.33
CA GLU A 114 -28.00 19.32 -19.07
C GLU A 114 -28.61 18.57 -17.87
N ASN A 115 -27.72 18.04 -17.00
CA ASN A 115 -27.98 17.46 -15.68
C ASN A 115 -28.64 16.08 -15.57
N ARG A 116 -28.76 15.27 -16.61
CA ARG A 116 -29.12 13.84 -16.48
C ARG A 116 -28.44 13.01 -17.56
N VAL A 117 -27.70 12.01 -17.14
CA VAL A 117 -27.29 10.92 -18.03
C VAL A 117 -28.48 9.99 -18.21
N GLU A 118 -29.33 10.25 -19.16
CA GLU A 118 -30.37 9.33 -19.61
C GLU A 118 -29.68 8.23 -20.45
N ARG A 119 -29.54 7.06 -19.89
CA ARG A 119 -29.20 5.86 -20.64
C ARG A 119 -30.47 5.44 -21.43
N VAL A 120 -30.71 6.01 -22.58
CA VAL A 120 -31.69 5.48 -23.52
C VAL A 120 -31.01 4.30 -24.24
N ARG A 121 -31.16 3.09 -23.71
CA ARG A 121 -30.98 1.87 -24.52
C ARG A 121 -32.23 1.68 -25.32
N ASP A 122 -32.20 2.05 -26.57
CA ASP A 122 -33.24 1.63 -27.53
C ASP A 122 -32.91 0.19 -27.94
N LEU A 123 -33.29 -0.77 -27.06
CA LEU A 123 -33.27 -2.18 -27.35
C LEU A 123 -34.59 -2.51 -28.03
N THR A 124 -34.72 -2.29 -29.33
CA THR A 124 -35.85 -2.77 -30.12
C THR A 124 -35.82 -4.28 -30.41
N GLY A 125 -34.82 -4.98 -29.88
CA GLY A 125 -34.67 -6.42 -30.01
C GLY A 125 -35.44 -7.22 -28.96
N LYS A 126 -36.03 -8.32 -29.33
CA LYS A 126 -36.58 -9.31 -28.41
C LYS A 126 -35.44 -9.99 -27.67
N TRP A 127 -35.56 -10.15 -26.35
CA TRP A 127 -34.57 -10.81 -25.50
C TRP A 127 -35.23 -11.95 -24.75
N TYR A 128 -34.62 -13.14 -24.81
CA TYR A 128 -35.02 -14.32 -24.08
C TYR A 128 -33.90 -14.75 -23.14
N GLU A 129 -34.26 -15.03 -21.89
CA GLU A 129 -33.41 -15.69 -20.91
C GLU A 129 -33.97 -17.08 -20.66
N ILE A 130 -33.16 -18.11 -20.90
CA ILE A 130 -33.57 -19.51 -20.84
C ILE A 130 -32.64 -20.25 -19.88
N LYS A 131 -33.22 -20.84 -18.83
CA LYS A 131 -32.47 -21.67 -17.88
C LYS A 131 -32.80 -23.13 -18.14
N LEU A 132 -31.78 -23.92 -18.46
CA LEU A 132 -31.90 -25.35 -18.71
C LEU A 132 -31.14 -26.12 -17.60
N ALA A 133 -31.75 -27.16 -17.07
CA ALA A 133 -31.05 -28.12 -16.19
C ALA A 133 -29.88 -28.79 -16.94
N PRO A 134 -28.86 -29.36 -16.23
CA PRO A 134 -27.74 -30.06 -16.84
C PRO A 134 -28.17 -31.24 -17.75
N ASP A 135 -29.40 -31.77 -17.58
CA ASP A 135 -29.98 -32.80 -18.45
C ASP A 135 -30.83 -32.24 -19.60
N GLY A 136 -30.90 -30.91 -19.74
CA GLY A 136 -31.57 -30.19 -20.82
C GLY A 136 -33.03 -29.89 -20.56
N ARG A 137 -33.60 -30.19 -19.40
CA ARG A 137 -34.99 -29.80 -19.07
C ARG A 137 -35.08 -28.29 -18.84
N LEU A 138 -36.18 -27.68 -19.27
CA LEU A 138 -36.48 -26.29 -19.09
C LEU A 138 -36.80 -26.00 -17.62
N LEU A 139 -36.09 -25.07 -16.99
CA LEU A 139 -36.31 -24.59 -15.63
C LEU A 139 -36.99 -23.22 -15.62
N GLU A 140 -36.57 -22.33 -16.46
CA GLU A 140 -37.11 -20.97 -16.57
C GLU A 140 -36.99 -20.46 -18.01
N LEU A 141 -38.00 -19.79 -18.50
CA LEU A 141 -38.01 -19.05 -19.75
C LEU A 141 -38.60 -17.69 -19.47
N ASP A 142 -37.85 -16.64 -19.74
CA ASP A 142 -38.28 -15.26 -19.57
C ASP A 142 -38.10 -14.47 -20.87
N PHE A 143 -39.21 -13.96 -21.39
CA PHE A 143 -39.21 -13.07 -22.53
C PHE A 143 -39.22 -11.63 -22.05
N GLN A 144 -38.10 -10.96 -22.18
CA GLN A 144 -37.98 -9.57 -21.81
C GLN A 144 -38.15 -8.69 -23.05
N LYS A 145 -39.22 -7.89 -23.11
CA LYS A 145 -39.27 -6.73 -23.99
C LYS A 145 -38.32 -5.66 -23.49
N PRO A 146 -37.70 -4.87 -24.41
CA PRO A 146 -36.86 -3.74 -24.01
C PRO A 146 -37.60 -2.87 -23.02
N MET A 147 -36.98 -2.62 -21.86
CA MET A 147 -37.47 -1.65 -20.87
C MET A 147 -37.59 -0.31 -21.57
N ARG A 148 -38.80 0.14 -21.87
CA ARG A 148 -39.05 1.56 -22.03
C ARG A 148 -38.68 2.24 -20.75
N ALA A 149 -37.82 3.26 -20.84
CA ALA A 149 -37.43 4.09 -19.73
C ALA A 149 -38.67 4.40 -18.86
N LYS A 150 -38.55 4.12 -17.56
CA LYS A 150 -39.53 4.45 -16.54
C LYS A 150 -39.80 5.97 -16.55
N TYR A 151 -40.75 6.39 -17.34
CA TYR A 151 -41.45 7.62 -17.11
C TYR A 151 -42.90 7.30 -16.85
N GLY A 152 -43.37 7.60 -15.63
CA GLY A 152 -44.72 7.57 -15.20
C GLY A 152 -45.31 6.17 -15.01
N ASP A 153 -44.84 5.51 -13.96
CA ASP A 153 -45.41 4.26 -13.48
C ASP A 153 -46.79 4.55 -12.82
N THR A 154 -47.83 4.59 -13.63
CA THR A 154 -49.18 4.30 -13.14
C THR A 154 -49.49 2.87 -13.55
N THR A 155 -48.79 1.92 -12.96
CA THR A 155 -49.26 0.54 -12.92
C THR A 155 -50.44 0.48 -11.97
N ARG A 156 -51.65 0.65 -12.49
CA ARG A 156 -52.82 0.13 -11.81
C ARG A 156 -52.73 -1.39 -11.86
N THR A 157 -52.16 -1.96 -10.80
CA THR A 157 -52.32 -3.37 -10.47
C THR A 157 -53.73 -3.53 -9.95
N THR A 158 -54.68 -3.74 -10.80
CA THR A 158 -56.01 -4.24 -10.41
C THR A 158 -55.85 -5.76 -10.31
N THR A 159 -55.61 -6.25 -9.08
CA THR A 159 -55.82 -7.67 -8.75
C THR A 159 -57.34 -7.87 -8.66
N GLU A 160 -57.97 -8.04 -9.81
CA GLU A 160 -59.37 -8.45 -9.83
C GLU A 160 -59.40 -9.99 -9.81
N THR A 161 -59.89 -10.56 -8.70
CA THR A 161 -60.40 -11.95 -8.68
C THR A 161 -61.69 -11.94 -9.46
N LEU A 162 -61.60 -12.28 -10.77
CA LEU A 162 -62.75 -12.37 -11.66
C LEU A 162 -63.63 -13.57 -11.26
N PRO A 163 -64.91 -13.39 -11.07
CA PRO A 163 -65.89 -14.47 -10.99
C PRO A 163 -66.25 -14.95 -12.39
N GLY A 164 -65.74 -16.10 -12.79
CA GLY A 164 -65.99 -16.72 -14.08
C GLY A 164 -64.83 -16.59 -15.09
N GLU A 165 -64.51 -17.66 -15.77
CA GLU A 165 -63.48 -17.68 -16.80
C GLU A 165 -64.02 -16.92 -18.06
N SER A 166 -63.27 -15.90 -18.50
CA SER A 166 -63.50 -15.28 -19.78
C SER A 166 -63.03 -16.18 -20.92
N GLY A 167 -63.61 -16.01 -22.15
CA GLY A 167 -63.17 -16.80 -23.29
C GLY A 167 -61.65 -16.67 -23.59
N GLU A 168 -61.09 -15.49 -23.37
CA GLU A 168 -59.68 -15.20 -23.53
C GLU A 168 -58.79 -15.90 -22.46
N GLU A 169 -59.28 -16.00 -21.22
CA GLU A 169 -58.60 -16.73 -20.12
C GLU A 169 -58.59 -18.23 -20.43
N LEU A 170 -59.71 -18.82 -20.90
CA LEU A 170 -59.76 -20.23 -21.31
C LEU A 170 -58.78 -20.57 -22.43
N THR A 171 -58.65 -19.71 -23.43
CA THR A 171 -57.71 -19.85 -24.52
C THR A 171 -56.26 -19.75 -23.99
N SER A 172 -55.93 -18.72 -23.18
CA SER A 172 -54.63 -18.55 -22.60
C SER A 172 -54.22 -19.67 -21.63
N ARG A 173 -55.19 -20.23 -20.92
CA ARG A 173 -54.99 -21.43 -20.07
C ARG A 173 -54.72 -22.69 -20.92
N HIS A 174 -55.41 -22.83 -22.03
CA HIS A 174 -55.14 -23.92 -22.98
C HIS A 174 -53.73 -23.78 -23.57
N ASP A 175 -53.30 -22.58 -23.97
CA ASP A 175 -51.96 -22.32 -24.48
C ASP A 175 -50.88 -22.63 -23.42
N ALA A 176 -51.15 -22.25 -22.13
CA ALA A 176 -50.25 -22.62 -21.03
C ALA A 176 -50.13 -24.13 -20.83
N LEU A 177 -51.23 -24.85 -20.88
CA LEU A 177 -51.25 -26.33 -20.75
C LEU A 177 -50.55 -27.00 -21.93
N THR A 178 -50.85 -26.55 -23.15
CA THR A 178 -50.19 -27.05 -24.39
C THR A 178 -48.66 -26.83 -24.35
N PHE A 179 -48.21 -25.70 -23.77
CA PHE A 179 -46.79 -25.47 -23.53
C PHE A 179 -46.24 -26.44 -22.49
N LEU A 180 -46.91 -26.70 -21.38
CA LEU A 180 -46.50 -27.62 -20.33
C LEU A 180 -46.48 -29.07 -20.80
N GLU A 181 -47.30 -29.50 -21.76
CA GLU A 181 -47.29 -30.85 -22.37
C GLU A 181 -45.92 -31.22 -22.98
N GLN A 182 -45.09 -30.22 -23.30
CA GLN A 182 -43.75 -30.46 -23.83
C GLN A 182 -42.76 -30.89 -22.72
N PHE A 183 -43.04 -30.60 -21.45
CA PHE A 183 -42.09 -30.77 -20.34
C PHE A 183 -42.62 -31.62 -19.18
N VAL A 184 -43.93 -31.67 -19.03
CA VAL A 184 -44.61 -32.42 -17.96
C VAL A 184 -45.27 -33.67 -18.57
N PRO A 185 -44.88 -34.89 -18.14
CA PRO A 185 -45.37 -36.11 -18.74
C PRO A 185 -46.88 -36.36 -18.56
N ASP A 186 -47.48 -35.84 -17.49
CA ASP A 186 -48.90 -35.96 -17.16
C ASP A 186 -49.48 -34.60 -16.81
N THR A 187 -49.94 -33.89 -17.81
CA THR A 187 -50.62 -32.58 -17.63
C THR A 187 -52.03 -32.75 -17.08
N ALA A 188 -52.65 -33.93 -17.16
CA ALA A 188 -53.99 -34.21 -16.61
C ALA A 188 -53.96 -34.25 -15.06
N GLY A 189 -52.77 -34.53 -14.47
CA GLY A 189 -52.55 -34.50 -13.01
C GLY A 189 -52.28 -33.12 -12.42
N LEU A 190 -52.10 -32.10 -13.30
CA LEU A 190 -51.83 -30.74 -12.84
C LEU A 190 -53.07 -30.07 -12.23
N THR A 191 -52.91 -29.50 -11.03
CA THR A 191 -53.95 -28.72 -10.37
C THR A 191 -53.63 -27.24 -10.44
N LEU A 192 -54.60 -26.40 -10.88
CA LEU A 192 -54.43 -24.96 -10.90
C LEU A 192 -54.50 -24.41 -9.49
N VAL A 193 -53.41 -23.77 -9.03
CA VAL A 193 -53.26 -23.25 -7.66
C VAL A 193 -53.61 -21.78 -7.57
N SER A 194 -53.14 -21.00 -8.54
CA SER A 194 -53.43 -19.56 -8.62
C SER A 194 -53.58 -19.09 -10.04
N ARG A 195 -54.35 -18.06 -10.20
CA ARG A 195 -54.48 -17.32 -11.45
C ARG A 195 -54.46 -15.81 -11.14
N GLU A 196 -53.65 -15.05 -11.88
CA GLU A 196 -53.61 -13.62 -11.76
C GLU A 196 -53.74 -13.02 -13.17
N PHE A 197 -54.44 -11.91 -13.27
CA PHE A 197 -54.58 -11.13 -14.48
C PHE A 197 -53.86 -9.82 -14.29
N LYS A 198 -53.00 -9.43 -15.25
CA LYS A 198 -52.32 -8.16 -15.25
C LYS A 198 -52.42 -7.53 -16.64
N GLN A 199 -52.71 -6.28 -16.70
CA GLN A 199 -52.65 -5.52 -17.93
C GLN A 199 -51.47 -4.57 -17.87
N ASP A 200 -50.54 -4.73 -18.80
CA ASP A 200 -49.36 -3.87 -18.89
C ASP A 200 -49.17 -3.36 -20.33
N SER A 201 -48.02 -2.78 -20.60
CA SER A 201 -47.66 -2.26 -21.94
C SER A 201 -47.53 -3.38 -23.02
N LEU A 202 -47.53 -4.66 -22.61
CA LEU A 202 -47.48 -5.84 -23.47
C LEU A 202 -48.89 -6.34 -23.87
N GLY A 203 -49.93 -5.79 -23.25
CA GLY A 203 -51.32 -6.24 -23.38
C GLY A 203 -51.81 -6.95 -22.12
N GLN A 204 -52.74 -7.82 -22.32
CA GLN A 204 -53.27 -8.68 -21.26
C GLN A 204 -52.33 -9.84 -20.98
N ILE A 205 -51.90 -9.99 -19.71
CA ILE A 205 -51.06 -11.06 -19.24
C ILE A 205 -51.84 -11.90 -18.24
N PHE A 206 -51.95 -13.18 -18.53
CA PHE A 206 -52.50 -14.20 -17.62
C PHE A 206 -51.36 -14.97 -16.98
N ASP A 207 -51.30 -14.98 -15.63
CA ASP A 207 -50.28 -15.66 -14.83
C ASP A 207 -50.95 -16.90 -14.14
N PHE A 208 -50.61 -18.07 -14.61
CA PHE A 208 -51.15 -19.33 -14.10
C PHE A 208 -50.07 -20.06 -13.32
N THR A 209 -50.44 -20.56 -12.13
CA THR A 209 -49.59 -21.44 -11.35
C THR A 209 -50.27 -22.80 -11.21
N PHE A 210 -49.65 -23.82 -11.81
CA PHE A 210 -50.11 -25.20 -11.68
C PHE A 210 -49.24 -25.93 -10.66
N SER A 211 -49.76 -26.95 -10.01
CA SER A 211 -48.97 -27.81 -9.14
C SER A 211 -49.15 -29.29 -9.48
N GLU A 212 -48.06 -30.03 -9.29
CA GLU A 212 -48.07 -31.48 -9.28
C GLU A 212 -47.42 -31.99 -7.99
N MET A 213 -47.77 -33.22 -7.61
CA MET A 213 -47.20 -33.88 -6.42
C MET A 213 -46.04 -34.77 -6.83
N VAL A 214 -44.80 -34.38 -6.45
CA VAL A 214 -43.61 -35.18 -6.72
C VAL A 214 -42.96 -35.59 -5.39
N ALA A 215 -42.79 -36.88 -5.16
CA ALA A 215 -42.25 -37.44 -3.92
C ALA A 215 -42.91 -36.89 -2.64
N GLY A 216 -44.25 -36.64 -2.70
CA GLY A 216 -45.03 -36.14 -1.56
C GLY A 216 -44.88 -34.66 -1.28
N GLN A 217 -44.22 -33.92 -2.14
CA GLN A 217 -44.06 -32.45 -2.08
C GLN A 217 -44.69 -31.79 -3.31
N PRO A 218 -45.34 -30.62 -3.15
CA PRO A 218 -45.89 -29.90 -4.30
C PRO A 218 -44.75 -29.20 -5.06
N VAL A 219 -44.76 -29.42 -6.35
CA VAL A 219 -43.91 -28.70 -7.35
C VAL A 219 -44.83 -27.79 -8.16
N TYR A 220 -44.41 -26.57 -8.41
CA TYR A 220 -45.25 -25.57 -9.06
C TYR A 220 -44.65 -25.16 -10.42
N HIS A 221 -45.54 -25.02 -11.38
CA HIS A 221 -45.22 -24.52 -12.74
C HIS A 221 -45.95 -23.19 -12.92
N GLN A 222 -45.20 -22.11 -12.93
CA GLN A 222 -45.72 -20.77 -13.17
C GLN A 222 -45.57 -20.44 -14.67
N VAL A 223 -46.69 -20.13 -15.33
CA VAL A 223 -46.74 -19.82 -16.75
C VAL A 223 -47.44 -18.49 -16.97
N LYS A 224 -46.80 -17.56 -17.67
CA LYS A 224 -47.46 -16.31 -18.06
C LYS A 224 -47.65 -16.30 -19.58
N VAL A 225 -48.89 -16.04 -19.98
CA VAL A 225 -49.34 -16.02 -21.37
C VAL A 225 -49.80 -14.63 -21.73
N SER A 226 -49.37 -14.13 -22.89
CA SER A 226 -49.78 -12.86 -23.47
C SER A 226 -50.06 -13.03 -24.97
N SER A 227 -51.31 -12.72 -25.42
CA SER A 227 -51.68 -12.77 -26.81
C SER A 227 -51.37 -14.14 -27.49
N ALA A 228 -51.77 -15.27 -26.86
CA ALA A 228 -51.54 -16.62 -27.28
C ALA A 228 -50.07 -17.13 -27.25
N ASN A 229 -49.11 -16.33 -26.71
CA ASN A 229 -47.71 -16.71 -26.57
C ASN A 229 -47.32 -16.83 -25.11
N VAL A 230 -46.61 -17.90 -24.79
CA VAL A 230 -45.97 -18.03 -23.46
C VAL A 230 -44.80 -17.10 -23.36
N ILE A 231 -44.88 -16.08 -22.49
CA ILE A 231 -43.85 -15.08 -22.27
C ILE A 231 -42.97 -15.36 -21.05
N TYR A 232 -43.43 -16.23 -20.18
CA TYR A 232 -42.70 -16.62 -18.97
C TYR A 232 -43.08 -18.03 -18.53
N TYR A 233 -42.07 -18.79 -18.15
CA TYR A 233 -42.24 -20.08 -17.49
C TYR A 233 -41.20 -20.21 -16.38
N LYS A 234 -41.63 -20.78 -15.25
CA LYS A 234 -40.70 -21.07 -14.16
C LYS A 234 -41.15 -22.29 -13.38
N LEU A 235 -40.25 -23.23 -13.16
CA LEU A 235 -40.39 -24.35 -12.27
C LEU A 235 -40.02 -23.90 -10.84
N LEU A 236 -41.02 -23.94 -9.91
CA LEU A 236 -40.86 -23.54 -8.53
C LEU A 236 -41.03 -24.78 -7.64
N LEU A 237 -40.04 -25.03 -6.79
CA LEU A 237 -40.08 -26.14 -5.84
C LEU A 237 -40.77 -25.78 -4.51
N THR A 238 -40.94 -24.46 -4.25
CA THR A 238 -41.69 -23.95 -3.09
C THR A 238 -42.30 -22.60 -3.44
N LEU A 239 -43.53 -22.32 -2.97
CA LEU A 239 -44.18 -20.99 -3.13
C LEU A 239 -43.64 -19.92 -2.16
N LYS A 240 -42.94 -20.32 -1.11
CA LYS A 240 -42.30 -19.41 -0.14
C LYS A 240 -40.93 -19.95 0.29
N SER A 241 -39.88 -19.25 -0.04
CA SER A 241 -38.60 -19.43 0.62
C SER A 241 -38.68 -18.81 2.03
N THR A 242 -38.99 -19.63 3.05
CA THR A 242 -38.76 -19.21 4.44
C THR A 242 -37.23 -19.29 4.69
N PRO A 243 -36.57 -18.18 5.01
CA PRO A 243 -35.18 -18.26 5.46
C PRO A 243 -35.15 -19.07 6.76
N THR A 244 -34.37 -20.16 6.78
CA THR A 244 -34.14 -20.87 8.02
C THR A 244 -33.34 -19.99 8.97
N GLU A 245 -33.71 -19.97 10.29
CA GLU A 245 -33.04 -19.15 11.33
C GLU A 245 -31.51 -19.32 11.39
N LEU A 246 -30.98 -20.46 10.95
CA LEU A 246 -29.55 -20.73 10.79
C LEU A 246 -28.92 -19.87 9.67
N SER A 247 -29.68 -19.49 8.64
CA SER A 247 -29.26 -18.60 7.57
C SER A 247 -29.05 -17.16 8.07
N GLU A 248 -29.91 -16.67 8.97
CA GLU A 248 -29.84 -15.29 9.47
C GLU A 248 -28.62 -15.05 10.36
N LYS A 249 -28.34 -15.92 11.36
CA LYS A 249 -27.15 -15.78 12.21
C LYS A 249 -25.83 -15.87 11.42
N GLY A 250 -25.79 -16.74 10.42
CA GLY A 250 -24.62 -16.82 9.52
C GLY A 250 -24.48 -15.60 8.60
N HIS A 251 -25.58 -14.91 8.30
CA HIS A 251 -25.61 -13.70 7.49
C HIS A 251 -25.04 -12.49 8.25
N GLU A 252 -25.45 -12.28 9.49
CA GLU A 252 -24.95 -11.20 10.35
C GLU A 252 -23.45 -11.31 10.59
N LEU A 253 -22.94 -12.49 10.93
CA LEU A 253 -21.50 -12.75 11.09
C LEU A 253 -20.72 -12.42 9.82
N ARG A 254 -21.26 -12.72 8.64
CA ARG A 254 -20.61 -12.43 7.36
C ARG A 254 -20.57 -10.94 7.07
N ILE A 255 -21.65 -10.23 7.31
CA ILE A 255 -21.68 -8.77 7.20
C ILE A 255 -20.62 -8.19 8.12
N ALA A 256 -20.55 -8.67 9.37
CA ALA A 256 -19.53 -8.23 10.33
C ALA A 256 -18.10 -8.51 9.84
N PHE A 257 -17.82 -9.69 9.28
CA PHE A 257 -16.52 -10.01 8.68
C PHE A 257 -16.25 -9.17 7.44
N GLY A 258 -17.24 -8.93 6.59
CA GLY A 258 -17.14 -8.06 5.42
C GLY A 258 -16.79 -6.62 5.82
N ILE A 259 -17.50 -6.10 6.81
CA ILE A 259 -17.24 -4.77 7.37
C ILE A 259 -15.84 -4.72 8.00
N ALA A 260 -15.45 -5.71 8.80
CA ALA A 260 -14.13 -5.78 9.41
C ALA A 260 -13.01 -5.79 8.35
N THR A 261 -13.18 -6.57 7.28
CA THR A 261 -12.24 -6.62 6.15
C THR A 261 -12.16 -5.27 5.44
N ALA A 262 -13.31 -4.63 5.19
CA ALA A 262 -13.37 -3.30 4.57
C ALA A 262 -12.68 -2.25 5.45
N VAL A 263 -12.89 -2.27 6.76
CA VAL A 263 -12.24 -1.36 7.72
C VAL A 263 -10.71 -1.56 7.71
N ILE A 264 -10.24 -2.81 7.72
CA ILE A 264 -8.80 -3.11 7.62
C ILE A 264 -8.23 -2.60 6.30
N PHE A 265 -8.94 -2.80 5.19
CA PHE A 265 -8.53 -2.31 3.87
C PHE A 265 -8.42 -0.78 3.85
N VAL A 266 -9.45 -0.08 4.34
CA VAL A 266 -9.45 1.39 4.44
C VAL A 266 -8.33 1.89 5.35
N ALA A 267 -8.11 1.25 6.49
CA ALA A 267 -7.02 1.60 7.41
C ALA A 267 -5.65 1.44 6.76
N LEU A 268 -5.41 0.32 6.06
CA LEU A 268 -4.17 0.09 5.30
C LEU A 268 -4.00 1.12 4.18
N PHE A 269 -5.07 1.49 3.49
CA PHE A 269 -5.05 2.49 2.42
C PHE A 269 -4.74 3.89 2.95
N ILE A 270 -5.36 4.30 4.06
CA ILE A 270 -5.03 5.57 4.75
C ILE A 270 -3.57 5.57 5.18
N PHE A 271 -3.10 4.46 5.73
CA PHE A 271 -1.70 4.32 6.16
C PHE A 271 -0.74 4.43 4.98
N LEU A 272 -1.10 3.85 3.84
CA LEU A 272 -0.35 3.95 2.58
C LEU A 272 -0.24 5.41 2.12
N ILE A 273 -1.32 6.18 2.17
CA ILE A 273 -1.31 7.62 1.83
C ILE A 273 -0.41 8.42 2.78
N ILE A 274 -0.54 8.20 4.09
CA ILE A 274 0.29 8.88 5.09
C ILE A 274 1.78 8.56 4.83
N TYR A 275 2.08 7.31 4.52
CA TYR A 275 3.45 6.87 4.26
C TYR A 275 3.98 7.45 2.95
N LEU A 276 3.15 7.54 1.90
CA LEU A 276 3.47 8.23 0.65
C LEU A 276 3.91 9.68 0.90
N ILE A 277 3.11 10.43 1.67
CA ILE A 277 3.42 11.83 1.98
C ILE A 277 4.78 11.94 2.72
N ARG A 278 5.06 11.01 3.64
CA ARG A 278 6.35 10.96 4.35
C ARG A 278 7.52 10.66 3.43
N LEU A 279 7.37 9.71 2.51
CA LEU A 279 8.41 9.35 1.54
C LEU A 279 8.67 10.47 0.52
N LEU A 280 7.61 11.15 0.06
CA LEU A 280 7.72 12.31 -0.84
C LEU A 280 8.49 13.47 -0.16
N ARG A 281 8.18 13.77 1.11
CA ARG A 281 8.89 14.80 1.87
C ARG A 281 10.38 14.49 2.10
N LYS A 282 10.75 13.21 2.11
CA LYS A 282 12.14 12.76 2.31
C LYS A 282 12.87 12.48 1.00
N GLU A 283 12.23 12.71 -0.14
CA GLU A 283 12.76 12.35 -1.47
C GLU A 283 13.22 10.88 -1.59
N ALA A 284 12.60 10.00 -0.78
CA ALA A 284 13.00 8.60 -0.63
C ALA A 284 12.15 7.64 -1.47
N ILE A 285 11.52 8.11 -2.55
CA ILE A 285 10.67 7.33 -3.44
C ILE A 285 11.09 7.54 -4.90
N SER A 286 11.08 6.47 -5.69
CA SER A 286 11.34 6.53 -7.12
C SER A 286 10.19 5.88 -7.90
N PHE A 287 9.37 6.68 -8.53
CA PHE A 287 8.32 6.19 -9.43
C PHE A 287 8.89 5.48 -10.67
N ARG A 288 10.11 5.86 -11.10
CA ARG A 288 10.77 5.26 -12.27
C ARG A 288 10.95 3.75 -12.15
N ILE A 289 11.15 3.24 -10.94
CA ILE A 289 11.32 1.80 -10.67
C ILE A 289 9.98 1.08 -10.70
N ALA A 290 8.89 1.73 -10.23
CA ALA A 290 7.56 1.15 -10.25
C ALA A 290 6.94 1.09 -11.65
N LEU A 291 7.28 2.03 -12.55
CA LEU A 291 6.69 2.16 -13.89
C LEU A 291 6.70 0.87 -14.72
N PRO A 292 7.79 0.08 -14.85
CA PRO A 292 7.77 -1.16 -15.62
C PRO A 292 6.72 -2.17 -15.12
N VAL A 293 6.59 -2.31 -13.79
CA VAL A 293 5.60 -3.21 -13.18
C VAL A 293 4.19 -2.67 -13.42
N VAL A 294 4.00 -1.36 -13.30
CA VAL A 294 2.71 -0.70 -13.56
C VAL A 294 2.30 -0.87 -15.01
N TYR A 295 3.20 -0.61 -15.97
CA TYR A 295 2.92 -0.83 -17.39
C TYR A 295 2.55 -2.29 -17.68
N PHE A 296 3.26 -3.24 -17.09
CA PHE A 296 2.93 -4.65 -17.22
C PHE A 296 1.54 -4.96 -16.65
N MET A 297 1.23 -4.50 -15.44
CA MET A 297 -0.07 -4.73 -14.78
C MET A 297 -1.22 -4.05 -15.53
N VAL A 298 -1.03 -2.83 -15.98
CA VAL A 298 -2.02 -2.08 -16.78
C VAL A 298 -2.26 -2.78 -18.11
N PHE A 299 -1.20 -3.17 -18.82
CA PHE A 299 -1.29 -3.91 -20.08
C PHE A 299 -2.07 -5.23 -19.89
N MET A 300 -1.73 -6.01 -18.87
CA MET A 300 -2.42 -7.26 -18.55
C MET A 300 -3.90 -7.03 -18.18
N THR A 301 -4.20 -5.95 -17.45
CA THR A 301 -5.58 -5.59 -17.11
C THR A 301 -6.39 -5.20 -18.35
N ILE A 302 -5.80 -4.42 -19.25
CA ILE A 302 -6.43 -4.06 -20.54
C ILE A 302 -6.70 -5.33 -21.37
N LEU A 303 -5.71 -6.20 -21.48
CA LEU A 303 -5.82 -7.44 -22.23
C LEU A 303 -6.89 -8.38 -21.64
N TYR A 304 -6.90 -8.51 -20.30
CA TYR A 304 -7.94 -9.26 -19.59
C TYR A 304 -9.33 -8.66 -19.86
N THR A 305 -9.50 -7.35 -19.67
CA THR A 305 -10.81 -6.70 -19.86
C THR A 305 -11.27 -6.80 -21.31
N PHE A 306 -10.36 -6.68 -22.26
CA PHE A 306 -10.66 -6.85 -23.69
C PHE A 306 -11.16 -8.28 -23.99
N PHE A 307 -10.49 -9.32 -23.51
CA PHE A 307 -10.90 -10.69 -23.73
C PHE A 307 -12.18 -11.07 -22.97
N ASP A 308 -12.36 -10.54 -21.76
CA ASP A 308 -13.55 -10.78 -20.94
C ASP A 308 -14.80 -10.11 -21.53
N MET A 309 -14.63 -8.93 -22.12
CA MET A 309 -15.73 -8.14 -22.69
C MET A 309 -15.82 -8.25 -24.23
N TRP A 310 -15.15 -9.23 -24.85
CA TRP A 310 -15.03 -9.35 -26.31
C TRP A 310 -16.37 -9.27 -27.04
N GLN A 311 -17.43 -9.85 -26.50
CA GLN A 311 -18.77 -9.83 -27.10
C GLN A 311 -19.58 -8.59 -26.72
N SER A 312 -19.06 -7.69 -25.90
CA SER A 312 -19.71 -6.44 -25.59
C SER A 312 -19.55 -5.45 -26.75
N SER A 313 -20.47 -4.50 -26.87
CA SER A 313 -20.33 -3.43 -27.88
C SER A 313 -19.04 -2.63 -27.63
N GLY A 314 -18.35 -2.20 -28.71
CA GLY A 314 -17.06 -1.51 -28.62
C GLY A 314 -17.06 -0.30 -27.67
N TRP A 315 -18.18 0.41 -27.54
CA TRP A 315 -18.33 1.52 -26.61
C TRP A 315 -18.36 1.08 -25.15
N VAL A 316 -18.97 -0.06 -24.83
CA VAL A 316 -18.97 -0.64 -23.46
C VAL A 316 -17.56 -1.05 -23.07
N ILE A 317 -16.80 -1.61 -24.00
CA ILE A 317 -15.39 -1.93 -23.79
C ILE A 317 -14.59 -0.66 -23.47
N LEU A 318 -14.75 0.42 -24.24
CA LEU A 318 -14.04 1.68 -24.00
C LEU A 318 -14.42 2.35 -22.67
N ILE A 319 -15.72 2.39 -22.34
CA ILE A 319 -16.22 2.96 -21.08
C ILE A 319 -15.75 2.11 -19.88
N GLY A 320 -15.61 0.81 -20.05
CA GLY A 320 -15.08 -0.09 -19.01
C GLY A 320 -13.56 0.01 -18.86
N ILE A 321 -12.81 0.00 -19.96
CA ILE A 321 -11.34 -0.03 -19.94
C ILE A 321 -10.74 1.29 -19.44
N ILE A 322 -11.22 2.45 -19.91
CA ILE A 322 -10.55 3.72 -19.62
C ILE A 322 -10.58 4.08 -18.13
N PRO A 323 -11.74 4.12 -17.43
CA PRO A 323 -11.76 4.45 -16.01
C PRO A 323 -11.06 3.39 -15.14
N THR A 324 -11.29 2.10 -15.41
CA THR A 324 -10.66 1.02 -14.65
C THR A 324 -9.15 1.03 -14.81
N THR A 325 -8.63 1.23 -16.02
CA THR A 325 -7.19 1.30 -16.28
C THR A 325 -6.56 2.52 -15.62
N LEU A 326 -7.21 3.68 -15.69
CA LEU A 326 -6.69 4.91 -15.08
C LEU A 326 -6.66 4.79 -13.55
N PHE A 327 -7.79 4.40 -12.95
CA PHE A 327 -7.90 4.32 -11.49
C PHE A 327 -7.01 3.22 -10.91
N TYR A 328 -7.00 2.05 -11.57
CA TYR A 328 -6.17 0.92 -11.19
C TYR A 328 -4.68 1.21 -11.39
N GLY A 329 -4.31 1.83 -12.54
CA GLY A 329 -2.93 2.16 -12.85
C GLY A 329 -2.32 3.16 -11.87
N VAL A 330 -3.05 4.23 -11.51
CA VAL A 330 -2.60 5.21 -10.51
C VAL A 330 -2.47 4.57 -9.13
N GLY A 331 -3.46 3.77 -8.70
CA GLY A 331 -3.41 3.07 -7.42
C GLY A 331 -2.23 2.11 -7.32
N ILE A 332 -1.99 1.33 -8.38
CA ILE A 332 -0.86 0.40 -8.46
C ILE A 332 0.47 1.15 -8.47
N LEU A 333 0.59 2.28 -9.18
CA LEU A 333 1.82 3.07 -9.21
C LEU A 333 2.25 3.49 -7.80
N PHE A 334 1.34 4.05 -7.03
CA PHE A 334 1.64 4.43 -5.65
C PHE A 334 1.94 3.22 -4.76
N LEU A 335 1.15 2.17 -4.87
CA LEU A 335 1.37 0.95 -4.11
C LEU A 335 2.76 0.36 -4.34
N PHE A 336 3.14 0.16 -5.61
CA PHE A 336 4.44 -0.42 -5.95
C PHE A 336 5.59 0.49 -5.56
N ALA A 337 5.49 1.81 -5.82
CA ALA A 337 6.54 2.76 -5.48
C ALA A 337 6.80 2.82 -3.97
N ILE A 338 5.73 2.83 -3.16
CA ILE A 338 5.84 2.86 -1.69
C ILE A 338 6.39 1.54 -1.17
N THR A 339 5.84 0.42 -1.67
CA THR A 339 6.24 -0.92 -1.22
C THR A 339 7.69 -1.21 -1.58
N ASP A 340 8.12 -0.85 -2.80
CA ASP A 340 9.51 -0.97 -3.24
C ASP A 340 10.45 -0.13 -2.37
N ALA A 341 10.13 1.15 -2.15
CA ALA A 341 10.94 2.04 -1.31
C ALA A 341 11.06 1.51 0.13
N LEU A 342 9.97 1.02 0.71
CA LEU A 342 9.94 0.45 2.05
C LEU A 342 10.72 -0.87 2.12
N ALA A 343 10.51 -1.76 1.15
CA ALA A 343 11.19 -3.06 1.10
C ALA A 343 12.71 -2.90 0.92
N ARG A 344 13.16 -1.94 0.12
CA ARG A 344 14.60 -1.65 -0.06
C ARG A 344 15.27 -1.17 1.22
N GLN A 345 14.57 -0.40 2.03
CA GLN A 345 15.08 0.09 3.32
C GLN A 345 15.13 -1.00 4.39
N GLU A 346 14.08 -1.80 4.49
CA GLU A 346 13.92 -2.72 5.63
C GLU A 346 14.18 -4.19 5.28
N TRP A 347 14.02 -4.58 3.99
CA TRP A 347 14.02 -5.98 3.59
C TRP A 347 14.46 -6.23 2.14
N PRO A 348 15.61 -5.71 1.71
CA PRO A 348 16.03 -5.70 0.30
C PRO A 348 16.12 -7.10 -0.32
N GLU A 349 16.44 -8.14 0.46
CA GLU A 349 16.51 -9.50 -0.02
C GLU A 349 15.17 -10.06 -0.54
N LYS A 350 14.03 -9.46 -0.17
CA LYS A 350 12.71 -9.94 -0.61
C LYS A 350 12.36 -9.52 -2.03
N ILE A 351 13.01 -8.52 -2.56
CA ILE A 351 12.80 -8.00 -3.91
C ILE A 351 13.98 -8.31 -4.86
N ALA A 352 14.95 -9.10 -4.42
CA ALA A 352 16.15 -9.40 -5.21
C ALA A 352 15.84 -10.02 -6.59
N VAL A 353 14.89 -10.96 -6.68
CA VAL A 353 14.47 -11.55 -7.96
C VAL A 353 13.67 -10.56 -8.80
N THR A 354 12.88 -9.67 -8.17
CA THR A 354 12.19 -8.58 -8.88
C THR A 354 13.19 -7.63 -9.54
N ASP A 355 14.30 -7.34 -8.85
CA ASP A 355 15.37 -6.52 -9.41
C ASP A 355 16.03 -7.14 -10.65
N LEU A 356 16.15 -8.47 -10.69
CA LEU A 356 16.61 -9.16 -11.91
C LEU A 356 15.65 -8.95 -13.08
N PHE A 357 14.32 -9.00 -12.83
CA PHE A 357 13.34 -8.71 -13.87
C PHE A 357 13.42 -7.26 -14.38
N LEU A 358 13.60 -6.30 -13.47
CA LEU A 358 13.76 -4.88 -13.83
C LEU A 358 15.03 -4.62 -14.67
N GLN A 359 16.06 -5.46 -14.51
CA GLN A 359 17.28 -5.44 -15.30
C GLN A 359 17.18 -6.23 -16.62
N GLY A 360 16.02 -6.81 -16.95
CA GLY A 360 15.84 -7.71 -18.09
C GLY A 360 16.50 -9.09 -17.94
N ARG A 361 16.98 -9.43 -16.73
CA ARG A 361 17.68 -10.69 -16.41
C ARG A 361 16.73 -11.72 -15.80
N PHE A 362 15.64 -12.03 -16.46
CA PHE A 362 14.63 -12.98 -15.95
C PHE A 362 15.02 -14.45 -16.16
N LEU A 363 15.96 -14.78 -17.08
CA LEU A 363 16.43 -16.14 -17.34
C LEU A 363 17.58 -16.53 -16.41
N THR A 364 17.31 -16.61 -15.11
CA THR A 364 18.32 -16.94 -14.09
C THR A 364 17.93 -18.16 -13.25
N GLN A 365 18.94 -18.77 -12.61
CA GLN A 365 18.71 -19.88 -11.70
C GLN A 365 17.85 -19.46 -10.49
N ALA A 366 18.00 -18.21 -10.01
CA ALA A 366 17.20 -17.65 -8.92
C ALA A 366 15.72 -17.61 -9.29
N THR A 367 15.39 -17.12 -10.50
CA THR A 367 14.03 -17.14 -11.05
C THR A 367 13.48 -18.56 -11.11
N GLY A 368 14.25 -19.53 -11.64
CA GLY A 368 13.83 -20.94 -11.69
C GLY A 368 13.52 -21.51 -10.31
N LYS A 369 14.39 -21.27 -9.32
CA LYS A 369 14.15 -21.68 -7.93
C LYS A 369 12.88 -21.05 -7.35
N SER A 370 12.62 -19.77 -7.61
CA SER A 370 11.42 -19.08 -7.14
C SER A 370 10.15 -19.63 -7.77
N LEU A 371 10.17 -19.98 -9.07
CA LEU A 371 9.05 -20.63 -9.76
C LEU A 371 8.72 -21.98 -9.12
N LEU A 372 9.72 -22.86 -8.97
CA LEU A 372 9.51 -24.21 -8.41
C LEU A 372 9.02 -24.16 -6.95
N ARG A 373 9.60 -23.29 -6.12
CA ARG A 373 9.15 -23.07 -4.73
C ARG A 373 7.74 -22.51 -4.67
N GLY A 374 7.40 -21.61 -5.60
CA GLY A 374 6.05 -21.05 -5.70
C GLY A 374 5.02 -22.11 -6.07
N ILE A 375 5.27 -22.95 -7.07
CA ILE A 375 4.38 -24.07 -7.43
C ILE A 375 4.20 -25.00 -6.22
N TYR A 376 5.28 -25.36 -5.53
CA TYR A 376 5.24 -26.17 -4.31
C TYR A 376 4.34 -25.53 -3.23
N LEU A 377 4.51 -24.22 -2.98
CA LEU A 377 3.68 -23.45 -2.04
C LEU A 377 2.20 -23.48 -2.43
N GLY A 378 1.88 -23.30 -3.72
CA GLY A 378 0.51 -23.33 -4.23
C GLY A 378 -0.19 -24.67 -3.98
N VAL A 379 0.47 -25.80 -4.32
CA VAL A 379 -0.04 -27.14 -4.08
C VAL A 379 -0.25 -27.41 -2.59
N LEU A 380 0.75 -27.08 -1.78
CA LEU A 380 0.69 -27.32 -0.34
C LEU A 380 -0.41 -26.50 0.35
N SER A 381 -0.55 -25.24 -0.06
CA SER A 381 -1.56 -24.34 0.52
C SER A 381 -2.99 -24.77 0.15
N LEU A 382 -3.20 -25.18 -1.10
CA LEU A 382 -4.51 -25.69 -1.51
C LEU A 382 -4.83 -27.00 -0.80
N ALA A 383 -3.87 -27.91 -0.67
CA ALA A 383 -4.06 -29.16 0.08
C ALA A 383 -4.36 -28.91 1.57
N ALA A 384 -3.65 -27.95 2.18
CA ALA A 384 -3.87 -27.55 3.57
C ALA A 384 -5.26 -26.96 3.83
N PHE A 385 -5.93 -26.47 2.80
CA PHE A 385 -7.31 -26.01 2.86
C PHE A 385 -8.31 -27.17 2.58
N VAL A 386 -8.11 -27.86 1.46
CA VAL A 386 -9.06 -28.87 0.93
C VAL A 386 -9.16 -30.11 1.82
N ILE A 387 -8.02 -30.59 2.32
CA ILE A 387 -7.99 -31.83 3.11
C ILE A 387 -8.83 -31.69 4.39
N PRO A 388 -8.60 -30.68 5.26
CA PRO A 388 -9.42 -30.51 6.45
C PRO A 388 -10.90 -30.23 6.12
N LEU A 389 -11.19 -29.45 5.08
CA LEU A 389 -12.56 -29.16 4.65
C LEU A 389 -13.31 -30.45 4.25
N PHE A 390 -12.66 -31.36 3.51
CA PHE A 390 -13.21 -32.66 3.15
C PHE A 390 -13.54 -33.49 4.38
N PHE A 391 -12.61 -33.60 5.35
CA PHE A 391 -12.82 -34.38 6.57
C PHE A 391 -13.94 -33.79 7.43
N ILE A 392 -14.03 -32.48 7.55
CA ILE A 392 -15.10 -31.78 8.27
C ILE A 392 -16.46 -32.09 7.63
N HIS A 393 -16.55 -32.01 6.31
CA HIS A 393 -17.79 -32.28 5.58
C HIS A 393 -18.17 -33.75 5.69
N HIS A 394 -17.25 -34.67 5.41
CA HIS A 394 -17.57 -36.09 5.25
C HIS A 394 -17.76 -36.84 6.57
N TYR A 395 -16.97 -36.52 7.62
CA TYR A 395 -16.99 -37.28 8.87
C TYR A 395 -17.67 -36.54 10.03
N TRP A 396 -17.72 -35.21 9.98
CA TRP A 396 -18.32 -34.44 11.09
C TRP A 396 -19.64 -33.74 10.68
N GLY A 397 -20.17 -34.05 9.51
CA GLY A 397 -21.43 -33.46 9.03
C GLY A 397 -21.38 -31.93 8.81
N GLY A 398 -20.20 -31.40 8.63
CA GLY A 398 -20.04 -29.96 8.37
C GLY A 398 -20.70 -29.58 7.05
N THR A 399 -21.56 -28.58 7.07
CA THR A 399 -22.18 -28.05 5.86
C THR A 399 -21.15 -27.33 4.99
N LEU A 400 -21.28 -27.51 3.69
CA LEU A 400 -20.50 -26.74 2.68
C LEU A 400 -21.35 -25.59 2.16
N ARG A 401 -20.68 -24.52 1.80
CA ARG A 401 -21.31 -23.34 1.23
C ARG A 401 -20.53 -22.86 0.02
N ILE A 402 -21.26 -22.40 -0.97
CA ILE A 402 -20.72 -21.62 -2.08
C ILE A 402 -20.70 -20.15 -1.66
N LYS A 403 -19.58 -19.49 -1.81
CA LYS A 403 -19.38 -18.10 -1.36
C LYS A 403 -20.32 -17.13 -2.07
N GLU A 404 -20.47 -17.29 -3.35
CA GLU A 404 -21.30 -16.51 -4.27
C GLU A 404 -21.85 -17.46 -5.32
N ASP A 405 -22.83 -17.05 -6.10
CA ASP A 405 -23.27 -17.84 -7.24
C ASP A 405 -22.08 -18.01 -8.20
N LEU A 406 -21.80 -19.26 -8.54
CA LEU A 406 -20.71 -19.59 -9.43
C LEU A 406 -21.21 -19.43 -10.86
N ASN A 407 -20.73 -18.38 -11.52
CA ASN A 407 -21.04 -18.11 -12.92
C ASN A 407 -19.82 -18.41 -13.78
N TYR A 408 -19.89 -19.45 -14.60
CA TYR A 408 -18.86 -19.85 -15.53
C TYR A 408 -19.24 -19.36 -16.95
N SER A 409 -18.89 -18.13 -17.26
CA SER A 409 -19.11 -17.60 -18.61
C SER A 409 -18.32 -18.40 -19.63
N LEU A 410 -19.01 -18.91 -20.65
CA LEU A 410 -18.44 -19.73 -21.72
C LEU A 410 -18.05 -18.91 -22.96
N VAL A 411 -18.31 -17.61 -22.88
CA VAL A 411 -18.17 -16.67 -23.97
C VAL A 411 -16.85 -15.89 -23.94
N ILE A 412 -15.95 -16.27 -23.04
CA ILE A 412 -14.64 -15.60 -22.87
C ILE A 412 -13.72 -15.99 -24.02
N LEU A 413 -13.14 -15.00 -24.70
CA LEU A 413 -12.12 -15.22 -25.73
C LEU A 413 -10.84 -15.78 -25.08
N PHE A 414 -10.30 -16.88 -25.59
CA PHE A 414 -9.12 -17.55 -25.06
C PHE A 414 -9.17 -17.79 -23.53
N PRO A 415 -10.14 -18.58 -23.02
CA PRO A 415 -10.45 -18.63 -21.59
C PRO A 415 -9.27 -19.02 -20.69
N VAL A 416 -8.38 -19.92 -21.15
CA VAL A 416 -7.15 -20.30 -20.41
C VAL A 416 -6.24 -19.09 -20.21
N LEU A 417 -6.03 -18.30 -21.27
CA LEU A 417 -5.17 -17.11 -21.25
C LEU A 417 -5.81 -16.00 -20.39
N THR A 418 -7.10 -15.72 -20.60
CA THR A 418 -7.85 -14.68 -19.89
C THR A 418 -7.86 -14.93 -18.38
N LEU A 419 -8.21 -16.16 -17.97
CA LEU A 419 -8.20 -16.53 -16.56
C LEU A 419 -6.77 -16.58 -16.01
N GLY A 420 -5.80 -17.04 -16.79
CA GLY A 420 -4.38 -16.98 -16.42
C GLY A 420 -3.89 -15.56 -16.13
N ILE A 421 -4.24 -14.59 -16.97
CA ILE A 421 -3.92 -13.17 -16.76
C ILE A 421 -4.61 -12.64 -15.51
N LYS A 422 -5.89 -12.93 -15.30
CA LYS A 422 -6.65 -12.55 -14.11
C LYS A 422 -5.99 -13.06 -12.83
N TYR A 423 -5.60 -14.33 -12.81
CA TYR A 423 -4.97 -14.92 -11.62
C TYR A 423 -3.57 -14.37 -11.38
N LEU A 424 -2.80 -14.10 -12.44
CA LEU A 424 -1.47 -13.51 -12.32
C LEU A 424 -1.54 -12.07 -11.78
N THR A 425 -2.40 -11.23 -12.34
CA THR A 425 -2.58 -9.84 -11.86
C THR A 425 -3.10 -9.80 -10.43
N SER A 426 -4.06 -10.66 -10.10
CA SER A 426 -4.54 -10.83 -8.72
C SER A 426 -3.43 -11.27 -7.77
N ALA A 427 -2.59 -12.22 -8.17
CA ALA A 427 -1.48 -12.70 -7.34
C ALA A 427 -0.46 -11.60 -7.07
N ILE A 428 -0.04 -10.86 -8.10
CA ILE A 428 0.89 -9.75 -7.95
C ILE A 428 0.32 -8.70 -6.99
N PHE A 429 -0.93 -8.25 -7.21
CA PHE A 429 -1.55 -7.25 -6.36
C PHE A 429 -1.66 -7.69 -4.90
N ASN A 430 -2.18 -8.91 -4.65
CA ASN A 430 -2.39 -9.43 -3.29
C ASN A 430 -1.06 -9.59 -2.54
N GLU A 431 -0.02 -10.13 -3.19
CA GLU A 431 1.26 -10.36 -2.55
C GLU A 431 2.00 -9.06 -2.23
N TYR A 432 1.94 -8.08 -3.13
CA TYR A 432 2.55 -6.77 -2.86
C TYR A 432 1.79 -5.99 -1.80
N PHE A 433 0.46 -5.92 -1.85
CA PHE A 433 -0.33 -5.12 -0.93
C PHE A 433 -0.48 -5.78 0.45
N PHE A 434 -1.03 -7.00 0.49
CA PHE A 434 -1.36 -7.61 1.77
C PHE A 434 -0.16 -8.24 2.46
N ARG A 435 0.88 -8.70 1.72
CA ARG A 435 2.02 -9.37 2.35
C ARG A 435 3.28 -8.50 2.35
N LEU A 436 3.83 -8.13 1.20
CA LEU A 436 5.11 -7.41 1.19
C LEU A 436 4.99 -6.07 1.92
N PHE A 437 4.02 -5.23 1.56
CA PHE A 437 3.82 -3.93 2.20
C PHE A 437 3.54 -4.07 3.70
N SER A 438 2.51 -4.86 4.06
CA SER A 438 2.08 -4.99 5.45
C SER A 438 3.15 -5.61 6.35
N LEU A 439 3.79 -6.72 5.91
CA LEU A 439 4.82 -7.38 6.72
C LEU A 439 6.12 -6.57 6.82
N THR A 440 6.46 -5.78 5.79
CA THR A 440 7.62 -4.89 5.87
C THR A 440 7.38 -3.74 6.86
N LEU A 441 6.15 -3.20 6.91
CA LEU A 441 5.76 -2.24 7.95
C LEU A 441 5.89 -2.82 9.35
N LEU A 442 5.42 -4.06 9.53
CA LEU A 442 5.52 -4.75 10.82
C LEU A 442 6.97 -5.02 11.21
N LYS A 443 7.83 -5.41 10.25
CA LYS A 443 9.26 -5.62 10.49
C LYS A 443 9.95 -4.35 10.97
N ARG A 444 9.61 -3.21 10.40
CA ARG A 444 10.13 -1.91 10.84
C ARG A 444 9.77 -1.59 12.29
N ARG A 445 8.58 -2.00 12.77
CA ARG A 445 8.09 -1.73 14.12
C ARG A 445 8.54 -2.78 15.13
N PHE A 446 8.59 -4.05 14.72
CA PHE A 446 8.83 -5.19 15.59
C PHE A 446 10.11 -5.94 15.20
N ARG A 447 11.06 -6.05 16.12
CA ARG A 447 12.31 -6.79 15.90
C ARG A 447 12.14 -8.32 15.92
N LYS A 448 11.12 -8.83 16.64
CA LYS A 448 10.86 -10.27 16.80
C LYS A 448 9.87 -10.75 15.75
N ASN A 449 10.23 -11.78 14.99
CA ASN A 449 9.40 -12.36 13.93
C ASN A 449 8.05 -12.89 14.44
N ILE A 450 7.92 -13.26 15.72
CA ILE A 450 6.65 -13.74 16.27
C ILE A 450 5.53 -12.70 16.15
N TRP A 451 5.81 -11.43 16.42
CA TRP A 451 4.82 -10.37 16.26
C TRP A 451 4.46 -10.11 14.80
N ILE A 452 5.44 -10.25 13.89
CA ILE A 452 5.21 -10.15 12.45
C ILE A 452 4.25 -11.26 12.00
N ILE A 453 4.44 -12.49 12.49
CA ILE A 453 3.58 -13.64 12.17
C ILE A 453 2.16 -13.42 12.73
N LEU A 454 2.02 -13.09 14.03
CA LEU A 454 0.71 -12.96 14.67
C LEU A 454 -0.13 -11.83 14.07
N ILE A 455 0.46 -10.64 13.91
CA ILE A 455 -0.26 -9.49 13.33
C ILE A 455 -0.41 -9.69 11.82
N GLY A 456 0.60 -10.24 11.14
CA GLY A 456 0.55 -10.57 9.73
C GLY A 456 -0.57 -11.55 9.40
N LEU A 457 -0.84 -12.53 10.28
CA LEU A 457 -1.95 -13.44 10.12
C LEU A 457 -3.30 -12.71 10.05
N LEU A 458 -3.50 -11.68 10.86
CA LEU A 458 -4.74 -10.87 10.86
C LEU A 458 -4.84 -9.98 9.60
N LEU A 459 -3.72 -9.40 9.15
CA LEU A 459 -3.70 -8.47 8.03
C LEU A 459 -3.69 -9.16 6.66
N THR A 460 -3.18 -10.38 6.56
CA THR A 460 -2.95 -11.06 5.27
C THR A 460 -3.97 -12.16 4.99
N PHE A 461 -5.13 -12.10 5.62
CA PHE A 461 -6.22 -13.06 5.47
C PHE A 461 -6.97 -12.84 4.15
N THR A 462 -6.32 -13.14 3.03
CA THR A 462 -6.81 -12.79 1.68
C THR A 462 -7.26 -13.98 0.85
N PHE A 463 -7.21 -15.19 1.41
CA PHE A 463 -7.65 -16.36 0.67
C PHE A 463 -9.16 -16.38 0.53
N SER A 464 -9.59 -16.61 -0.69
CA SER A 464 -10.99 -16.79 -1.03
C SER A 464 -11.07 -18.00 -1.94
N THR A 465 -11.77 -19.03 -1.49
CA THR A 465 -12.11 -20.20 -2.28
C THR A 465 -13.59 -20.17 -2.62
N GLU A 466 -13.98 -20.83 -3.69
CA GLU A 466 -15.38 -20.90 -4.12
C GLU A 466 -16.24 -21.67 -3.13
N ILE A 467 -15.67 -22.73 -2.56
CA ILE A 467 -16.30 -23.53 -1.54
C ILE A 467 -15.74 -23.18 -0.17
N GLN A 468 -16.61 -23.06 0.79
CA GLN A 468 -16.29 -22.72 2.17
C GLN A 468 -17.08 -23.65 3.11
N ALA A 469 -16.66 -23.76 4.36
CA ALA A 469 -17.50 -24.34 5.37
C ALA A 469 -18.70 -23.42 5.65
N GLY A 470 -19.87 -24.00 5.94
CA GLY A 470 -21.07 -23.22 6.24
C GLY A 470 -20.91 -22.31 7.45
N ASN A 471 -20.11 -22.71 8.43
CA ASN A 471 -19.77 -21.89 9.59
C ASN A 471 -18.61 -20.93 9.27
N PRO A 472 -18.81 -19.60 9.35
CA PRO A 472 -17.78 -18.61 9.05
C PRO A 472 -16.53 -18.71 9.95
N LEU A 473 -16.69 -19.06 11.23
CA LEU A 473 -15.56 -19.22 12.14
C LEU A 473 -14.68 -20.41 11.74
N LEU A 474 -15.27 -21.47 11.23
CA LEU A 474 -14.52 -22.62 10.75
C LEU A 474 -13.68 -22.28 9.53
N ASN A 475 -14.18 -21.43 8.63
CA ASN A 475 -13.39 -20.91 7.50
C ASN A 475 -12.17 -20.14 7.99
N LEU A 476 -12.30 -19.35 9.06
CA LEU A 476 -11.15 -18.65 9.65
C LEU A 476 -10.04 -19.65 10.02
N PHE A 477 -10.39 -20.75 10.69
CA PHE A 477 -9.42 -21.79 11.03
C PHE A 477 -8.81 -22.47 9.80
N LEU A 478 -9.63 -22.79 8.79
CA LEU A 478 -9.17 -23.43 7.57
C LEU A 478 -8.15 -22.58 6.78
N TYR A 479 -8.28 -21.25 6.83
CA TYR A 479 -7.35 -20.34 6.18
C TYR A 479 -6.06 -20.04 6.97
N ILE A 480 -6.00 -20.37 8.26
CA ILE A 480 -4.81 -20.12 9.10
C ILE A 480 -3.57 -20.80 8.51
N ILE A 481 -3.67 -22.10 8.19
CA ILE A 481 -2.51 -22.87 7.71
C ILE A 481 -1.99 -22.36 6.35
N PRO A 482 -2.84 -22.17 5.31
CA PRO A 482 -2.42 -21.53 4.06
C PRO A 482 -1.75 -20.16 4.28
N THR A 483 -2.35 -19.30 5.12
CA THR A 483 -1.79 -17.97 5.39
C THR A 483 -0.42 -18.06 6.07
N LEU A 484 -0.26 -18.94 7.06
CA LEU A 484 1.02 -19.17 7.73
C LEU A 484 2.09 -19.69 6.77
N LEU A 485 1.71 -20.57 5.84
CA LEU A 485 2.64 -21.05 4.79
C LEU A 485 3.15 -19.90 3.94
N PHE A 486 2.26 -19.01 3.48
CA PHE A 486 2.66 -17.84 2.69
C PHE A 486 3.52 -16.86 3.48
N ILE A 487 3.20 -16.59 4.75
CA ILE A 487 4.03 -15.76 5.63
C ILE A 487 5.41 -16.41 5.81
N TYR A 488 5.46 -17.72 6.11
CA TYR A 488 6.71 -18.46 6.26
C TYR A 488 7.57 -18.40 4.99
N PHE A 489 6.96 -18.63 3.81
CA PHE A 489 7.67 -18.57 2.54
C PHE A 489 8.19 -17.17 2.23
N LEU A 490 7.44 -16.11 2.54
CA LEU A 490 7.93 -14.75 2.39
C LEU A 490 9.05 -14.43 3.38
N LEU A 491 8.96 -14.92 4.62
CA LEU A 491 10.05 -14.75 5.59
C LEU A 491 11.34 -15.45 5.14
N ARG A 492 11.21 -16.60 4.44
CA ARG A 492 12.34 -17.43 4.02
C ARG A 492 12.86 -17.10 2.63
N PHE A 493 12.01 -16.73 1.69
CA PHE A 493 12.30 -16.55 0.26
C PHE A 493 11.86 -15.17 -0.22
N GLU A 494 12.00 -14.92 -1.52
CA GLU A 494 11.65 -13.66 -2.18
C GLU A 494 10.15 -13.59 -2.51
N ILE A 495 9.66 -12.35 -2.76
CA ILE A 495 8.26 -12.08 -3.09
C ILE A 495 7.78 -12.83 -4.36
N VAL A 496 8.64 -13.04 -5.34
CA VAL A 496 8.30 -13.78 -6.57
C VAL A 496 7.86 -15.20 -6.25
N THR A 497 8.47 -15.85 -5.24
CA THR A 497 8.05 -17.19 -4.77
C THR A 497 6.60 -17.18 -4.29
N THR A 498 6.18 -16.18 -3.54
CA THR A 498 4.80 -16.12 -3.01
C THR A 498 3.81 -15.69 -4.09
N ILE A 499 4.19 -14.80 -5.01
CA ILE A 499 3.37 -14.46 -6.19
C ILE A 499 3.06 -15.70 -7.01
N VAL A 500 4.08 -16.47 -7.37
CA VAL A 500 3.90 -17.74 -8.11
C VAL A 500 3.10 -18.75 -7.28
N GLY A 501 3.29 -18.76 -5.96
CA GLY A 501 2.52 -19.59 -5.05
C GLY A 501 1.03 -19.26 -5.07
N PHE A 502 0.67 -17.99 -5.00
CA PHE A 502 -0.73 -17.57 -5.03
C PHE A 502 -1.36 -17.76 -6.41
N PHE A 503 -0.62 -17.47 -7.47
CA PHE A 503 -1.02 -17.80 -8.84
C PHE A 503 -1.28 -19.29 -9.01
N SER A 504 -0.36 -20.14 -8.57
CA SER A 504 -0.50 -21.59 -8.64
C SER A 504 -1.66 -22.10 -7.79
N PHE A 505 -1.89 -21.55 -6.61
CA PHE A 505 -3.04 -21.87 -5.77
C PHE A 505 -4.38 -21.62 -6.50
N GLN A 506 -4.54 -20.47 -7.14
CA GLN A 506 -5.74 -20.12 -7.89
C GLN A 506 -5.91 -21.01 -9.14
N LEU A 507 -4.84 -21.22 -9.88
CA LEU A 507 -4.85 -22.03 -11.08
C LEU A 507 -5.18 -23.51 -10.77
N LEU A 508 -4.54 -24.09 -9.75
CA LEU A 508 -4.74 -25.48 -9.33
C LEU A 508 -6.17 -25.74 -8.85
N SER A 509 -6.77 -24.76 -8.14
CA SER A 509 -8.14 -24.89 -7.65
C SER A 509 -9.14 -25.10 -8.80
N ARG A 510 -8.91 -24.46 -9.95
CA ARG A 510 -9.74 -24.62 -11.15
C ARG A 510 -9.35 -25.83 -11.98
N MET A 511 -8.07 -26.02 -12.19
CA MET A 511 -7.52 -27.10 -13.01
C MET A 511 -8.03 -28.48 -12.55
N VAL A 512 -7.97 -28.77 -11.24
CA VAL A 512 -8.41 -30.04 -10.68
C VAL A 512 -9.91 -30.26 -10.91
N ILE A 513 -10.71 -29.23 -10.70
CA ILE A 513 -12.18 -29.32 -10.79
C ILE A 513 -12.62 -29.48 -12.24
N PHE A 514 -12.17 -28.61 -13.13
CA PHE A 514 -12.57 -28.64 -14.54
C PHE A 514 -12.20 -29.95 -15.25
N SER A 515 -11.04 -30.52 -14.92
CA SER A 515 -10.60 -31.80 -15.52
C SER A 515 -11.43 -33.01 -15.08
N LYS A 516 -12.28 -32.89 -14.06
CA LYS A 516 -13.11 -33.99 -13.52
C LYS A 516 -14.58 -33.87 -13.89
N THR A 517 -14.99 -32.86 -14.64
CA THR A 517 -16.34 -32.74 -15.20
C THR A 517 -16.48 -33.66 -16.42
N ASN A 518 -17.72 -34.04 -16.78
CA ASN A 518 -18.02 -34.76 -17.99
C ASN A 518 -18.42 -33.84 -19.17
N GLU A 519 -18.39 -32.50 -18.96
CA GLU A 519 -18.68 -31.51 -20.00
C GLU A 519 -17.39 -31.14 -20.76
N PRO A 520 -17.36 -31.29 -22.12
CA PRO A 520 -16.14 -31.15 -22.94
C PRO A 520 -15.48 -29.79 -22.83
N PHE A 521 -16.24 -28.68 -22.74
CA PHE A 521 -15.69 -27.33 -22.61
C PHE A 521 -14.84 -27.19 -21.34
N PHE A 522 -15.39 -27.59 -20.20
CA PHE A 522 -14.66 -27.52 -18.93
C PHE A 522 -13.48 -28.49 -18.90
N GLN A 523 -13.62 -29.70 -19.47
CA GLN A 523 -12.48 -30.64 -19.57
C GLN A 523 -11.33 -30.03 -20.38
N ASN A 524 -11.61 -29.45 -21.54
CA ASN A 524 -10.62 -28.79 -22.39
C ASN A 524 -9.97 -27.60 -21.67
N LEU A 525 -10.74 -26.82 -20.92
CA LEU A 525 -10.24 -25.72 -20.10
C LEU A 525 -9.32 -26.24 -19.00
N GLY A 526 -9.71 -27.34 -18.33
CA GLY A 526 -8.88 -28.02 -17.34
C GLY A 526 -7.56 -28.51 -17.93
N LEU A 527 -7.60 -29.15 -19.11
CA LEU A 527 -6.38 -29.58 -19.84
C LEU A 527 -5.50 -28.40 -20.21
N GLY A 528 -6.06 -27.27 -20.66
CA GLY A 528 -5.32 -26.05 -20.92
C GLY A 528 -4.58 -25.52 -19.68
N PHE A 529 -5.19 -25.60 -18.51
CA PHE A 529 -4.53 -25.23 -17.26
C PHE A 529 -3.44 -26.23 -16.85
N TYR A 530 -3.61 -27.55 -17.10
CA TYR A 530 -2.54 -28.53 -16.93
C TYR A 530 -1.34 -28.21 -17.82
N PHE A 531 -1.61 -27.86 -19.09
CA PHE A 531 -0.56 -27.46 -20.01
C PHE A 531 0.19 -26.21 -19.53
N LEU A 532 -0.54 -25.18 -19.09
CA LEU A 532 0.06 -23.94 -18.55
C LEU A 532 0.92 -24.21 -17.32
N MET A 533 0.41 -25.02 -16.37
CA MET A 533 1.16 -25.39 -15.16
C MET A 533 2.38 -26.25 -15.50
N GLY A 534 2.23 -27.22 -16.42
CA GLY A 534 3.33 -28.05 -16.90
C GLY A 534 4.42 -27.22 -17.58
N ALA A 535 4.03 -26.26 -18.42
CA ALA A 535 4.96 -25.33 -19.05
C ALA A 535 5.71 -24.46 -18.02
N LEU A 536 5.02 -23.95 -17.01
CA LEU A 536 5.62 -23.19 -15.93
C LEU A 536 6.63 -24.04 -15.10
N LEU A 537 6.26 -25.28 -14.80
CA LEU A 537 7.12 -26.24 -14.12
C LEU A 537 8.37 -26.56 -14.95
N LEU A 538 8.19 -26.90 -16.23
CA LEU A 538 9.27 -27.20 -17.16
C LEU A 538 10.21 -26.00 -17.31
N PHE A 539 9.65 -24.80 -17.49
CA PHE A 539 10.43 -23.57 -17.57
C PHE A 539 11.24 -23.33 -16.31
N GLY A 540 10.65 -23.50 -15.13
CA GLY A 540 11.36 -23.42 -13.85
C GLY A 540 12.51 -24.43 -13.72
N LEU A 541 12.29 -25.69 -14.16
CA LEU A 541 13.32 -26.73 -14.17
C LEU A 541 14.46 -26.39 -15.14
N LEU A 542 14.14 -25.95 -16.35
CA LEU A 542 15.13 -25.55 -17.34
C LEU A 542 16.01 -24.40 -16.83
N LEU A 543 15.44 -23.41 -16.20
CA LEU A 543 16.19 -22.30 -15.61
C LEU A 543 17.12 -22.75 -14.48
N VAL A 544 16.73 -23.73 -13.67
CA VAL A 544 17.60 -24.30 -12.62
C VAL A 544 18.77 -25.08 -13.21
N LEU A 545 18.56 -25.77 -14.35
CA LEU A 545 19.60 -26.57 -15.01
C LEU A 545 20.60 -25.71 -15.81
N VAL A 546 20.21 -24.50 -16.24
CA VAL A 546 21.11 -23.58 -16.94
C VAL A 546 22.16 -23.07 -15.96
N LYS A 547 23.37 -23.65 -16.02
CA LYS A 547 24.55 -23.21 -15.25
C LYS A 547 25.10 -21.88 -15.78
N ARG A 548 24.35 -20.78 -15.72
CA ARG A 548 24.95 -19.46 -15.77
C ARG A 548 25.57 -19.18 -14.39
N LYS A 549 26.86 -18.92 -14.35
CA LYS A 549 27.55 -18.35 -13.17
C LYS A 549 27.03 -16.92 -12.94
N ASP A 550 25.80 -16.79 -12.53
CA ASP A 550 25.33 -15.56 -11.93
C ASP A 550 25.90 -15.58 -10.51
N SER A 551 26.94 -14.80 -10.26
CA SER A 551 27.44 -14.61 -8.91
C SER A 551 26.24 -14.16 -8.06
N GLU A 552 25.82 -15.01 -7.12
CA GLU A 552 24.76 -14.72 -6.16
C GLU A 552 25.05 -13.44 -5.33
N GLN A 553 26.25 -12.90 -5.44
CA GLN A 553 26.73 -11.68 -4.77
C GLN A 553 26.67 -10.41 -5.64
N GLY A 554 26.27 -10.49 -6.93
CA GLY A 554 26.47 -9.39 -7.88
C GLY A 554 25.26 -8.52 -8.20
N ALA A 555 24.09 -8.74 -7.69
CA ALA A 555 22.89 -8.10 -8.21
C ALA A 555 21.90 -7.55 -7.18
N GLN A 556 22.40 -6.95 -6.11
CA GLN A 556 21.57 -5.95 -5.45
C GLN A 556 21.58 -4.71 -6.36
N PHE A 557 20.54 -4.55 -7.15
CA PHE A 557 20.27 -3.30 -7.82
C PHE A 557 19.98 -2.26 -6.74
N ILE A 558 20.99 -1.45 -6.43
CA ILE A 558 20.82 -0.32 -5.52
C ILE A 558 20.40 0.86 -6.41
N PRO A 559 19.14 1.31 -6.36
CA PRO A 559 18.71 2.48 -7.11
C PRO A 559 19.56 3.71 -6.75
N GLU A 560 19.75 4.59 -7.71
CA GLU A 560 20.57 5.80 -7.51
C GLU A 560 20.10 6.63 -6.31
N TYR A 561 18.77 6.70 -6.07
CA TYR A 561 18.22 7.43 -4.93
C TYR A 561 18.59 6.79 -3.58
N VAL A 562 18.67 5.45 -3.48
CA VAL A 562 19.08 4.74 -2.26
C VAL A 562 20.55 5.02 -2.00
N ARG A 563 21.40 4.96 -3.03
CA ARG A 563 22.82 5.28 -2.94
C ARG A 563 23.03 6.74 -2.50
N LYS A 564 22.25 7.68 -3.06
CA LYS A 564 22.28 9.08 -2.63
C LYS A 564 21.81 9.25 -1.18
N LEU A 565 20.82 8.48 -0.74
CA LEU A 565 20.35 8.54 0.64
C LEU A 565 21.39 8.00 1.62
N GLU A 566 22.00 6.84 1.32
CA GLU A 566 23.07 6.26 2.13
C GLU A 566 24.29 7.19 2.21
N GLU A 567 24.67 7.82 1.07
CA GLU A 567 25.75 8.78 1.01
C GLU A 567 25.43 10.03 1.85
N LYS A 568 24.22 10.56 1.77
CA LYS A 568 23.77 11.67 2.60
C LYS A 568 23.79 11.32 4.08
N GLU A 569 23.28 10.15 4.46
CA GLU A 569 23.31 9.69 5.87
C GLU A 569 24.75 9.46 6.36
N ARG A 570 25.64 8.96 5.51
CA ARG A 570 27.06 8.81 5.83
C ARG A 570 27.71 10.17 6.06
N LEU A 571 27.50 11.12 5.14
CA LEU A 571 28.03 12.48 5.28
C LEU A 571 27.48 13.18 6.53
N THR A 572 26.19 13.04 6.82
CA THR A 572 25.61 13.62 8.05
C THR A 572 26.27 13.05 9.30
N ARG A 573 26.50 11.73 9.36
CA ARG A 573 27.21 11.11 10.51
C ARG A 573 28.66 11.56 10.62
N GLU A 574 29.38 11.70 9.50
CA GLU A 574 30.77 12.22 9.50
C GLU A 574 30.79 13.66 10.03
N LEU A 575 29.81 14.49 9.66
CA LEU A 575 29.68 15.86 10.19
C LEU A 575 29.30 15.90 11.69
N GLU A 576 28.42 15.01 12.14
CA GLU A 576 28.10 14.87 13.57
C GLU A 576 29.35 14.49 14.39
N ILE A 577 30.16 13.57 13.88
CA ILE A 577 31.45 13.22 14.53
C ILE A 577 32.39 14.41 14.56
N ALA A 578 32.51 15.16 13.45
CA ALA A 578 33.33 16.37 13.38
C ALA A 578 32.89 17.43 14.40
N ARG A 579 31.58 17.62 14.57
CA ARG A 579 30.97 18.48 15.60
C ARG A 579 31.38 18.06 17.02
N ASP A 580 31.22 16.77 17.32
CA ASP A 580 31.54 16.25 18.66
C ASP A 580 33.02 16.43 19.00
N ILE A 581 33.90 16.27 18.01
CA ILE A 581 35.33 16.55 18.15
C ILE A 581 35.57 18.04 18.36
N GLN A 582 34.93 18.92 17.58
CA GLN A 582 35.09 20.37 17.71
C GLN A 582 34.64 20.87 19.09
N LEU A 583 33.48 20.39 19.59
CA LEU A 583 32.99 20.76 20.92
C LEU A 583 33.93 20.32 22.05
N GLN A 584 34.73 19.26 21.84
CA GLN A 584 35.73 18.87 22.83
C GLN A 584 36.91 19.83 22.91
N PHE A 585 37.15 20.64 21.89
CA PHE A 585 38.17 21.68 21.91
C PHE A 585 37.72 22.93 22.62
N LEU A 586 36.43 23.21 22.83
CA LEU A 586 35.97 24.33 23.61
C LEU A 586 36.12 24.07 25.12
N PRO A 587 36.33 25.12 25.95
CA PRO A 587 36.44 24.97 27.40
C PRO A 587 35.18 24.32 27.99
N LYS A 588 35.35 23.26 28.76
CA LYS A 588 34.24 22.57 29.46
C LYS A 588 33.93 23.15 30.81
N THR A 589 34.90 23.82 31.40
CA THR A 589 34.80 24.44 32.74
C THR A 589 35.32 25.85 32.68
N THR A 590 34.66 26.73 33.42
CA THR A 590 35.10 28.13 33.61
C THR A 590 36.17 28.19 34.67
N PRO A 591 37.33 28.79 34.39
CA PRO A 591 38.38 28.88 35.36
C PRO A 591 37.97 29.83 36.49
N PHE A 592 38.52 29.59 37.67
CA PHE A 592 38.29 30.44 38.85
C PHE A 592 39.21 31.68 38.84
N LEU A 593 38.62 32.85 38.97
CA LEU A 593 39.37 34.09 39.25
C LEU A 593 38.77 34.78 40.47
N ALA A 594 39.55 35.02 41.50
CA ALA A 594 39.07 35.55 42.76
C ALA A 594 38.41 36.92 42.57
N GLY A 595 37.17 37.08 43.06
CA GLY A 595 36.37 38.31 42.94
C GLY A 595 35.61 38.47 41.63
N TYR A 596 35.58 37.45 40.78
CA TYR A 596 34.87 37.48 39.50
C TYR A 596 34.02 36.21 39.33
N LYS A 597 32.88 36.42 38.71
CA LYS A 597 32.06 35.33 38.13
C LYS A 597 32.13 35.41 36.62
N ILE A 598 32.31 34.27 35.97
CA ILE A 598 32.50 34.15 34.54
C ILE A 598 31.60 33.05 34.01
N ALA A 599 30.91 33.30 32.93
CA ALA A 599 30.17 32.29 32.18
C ALA A 599 30.37 32.48 30.66
N ALA A 600 30.28 31.40 29.90
CA ALA A 600 30.27 31.47 28.46
C ALA A 600 29.27 30.49 27.88
N PHE A 601 28.81 30.79 26.69
CA PHE A 601 27.91 29.95 25.90
C PHE A 601 28.35 30.00 24.43
N CYS A 602 28.29 28.85 23.79
CA CYS A 602 28.54 28.72 22.34
C CYS A 602 27.55 27.72 21.74
N GLN A 603 26.84 28.16 20.72
CA GLN A 603 25.89 27.35 19.99
C GLN A 603 26.13 27.47 18.48
N PRO A 604 26.63 26.43 17.83
CA PRO A 604 26.75 26.41 16.38
C PRO A 604 25.38 26.44 15.69
N ALA A 605 25.29 27.15 14.55
CA ALA A 605 24.11 27.21 13.70
C ALA A 605 23.98 25.99 12.79
N TRP A 606 25.09 25.40 12.42
CA TRP A 606 25.23 24.23 11.54
C TRP A 606 25.83 23.04 12.29
N GLU A 607 26.10 21.95 11.58
CA GLU A 607 26.72 20.77 12.17
C GLU A 607 28.09 21.10 12.81
N VAL A 608 28.87 21.99 12.19
CA VAL A 608 30.14 22.50 12.73
C VAL A 608 30.17 24.02 12.61
N GLY A 609 30.72 24.71 13.58
CA GLY A 609 30.73 26.17 13.68
C GLY A 609 32.11 26.79 13.41
N GLY A 610 32.11 28.12 13.09
CA GLY A 610 33.27 28.95 12.97
C GLY A 610 33.67 29.62 14.30
N ASP A 611 32.74 29.79 15.19
CA ASP A 611 32.91 30.47 16.44
C ASP A 611 33.90 29.78 17.39
N TYR A 612 34.61 30.57 18.08
CA TYR A 612 35.64 30.15 19.04
C TYR A 612 35.62 30.99 20.30
N PHE A 613 35.73 30.35 21.45
CA PHE A 613 36.12 31.01 22.69
C PHE A 613 37.07 30.12 23.51
N ASP A 614 37.94 30.77 24.31
CA ASP A 614 38.83 30.02 25.19
C ASP A 614 39.27 30.85 26.39
N TYR A 615 39.83 30.17 27.39
CA TYR A 615 40.43 30.74 28.58
C TYR A 615 41.90 30.33 28.65
N PHE A 616 42.73 31.26 29.18
CA PHE A 616 44.16 31.08 29.37
C PHE A 616 44.54 31.46 30.78
N GLU A 617 44.79 30.48 31.61
CA GLU A 617 45.31 30.70 32.95
C GLU A 617 46.74 31.24 32.80
N MET A 618 47.02 32.36 33.48
CA MET A 618 48.29 33.04 33.47
C MET A 618 48.79 33.20 34.88
N ASP A 619 50.10 33.53 35.03
CA ASP A 619 50.71 33.78 36.35
C ASP A 619 50.12 35.04 37.03
N ASP A 620 50.33 35.22 38.33
CA ASP A 620 49.92 36.40 39.08
C ASP A 620 48.41 36.74 39.16
N ASN A 621 47.54 35.76 39.27
CA ASN A 621 46.08 35.94 39.33
C ASN A 621 45.53 36.67 38.08
N LYS A 622 46.02 36.34 36.91
CA LYS A 622 45.59 36.88 35.61
C LYS A 622 44.91 35.76 34.77
N LEU A 623 43.87 36.18 34.07
CA LEU A 623 43.12 35.27 33.19
C LEU A 623 43.00 35.89 31.80
N GLY A 624 43.44 35.14 30.79
CA GLY A 624 43.26 35.49 29.38
C GLY A 624 41.92 35.00 28.84
N PHE A 625 41.33 35.76 27.94
CA PHE A 625 40.07 35.47 27.24
C PHE A 625 40.27 35.64 25.73
N ALA A 626 39.81 34.68 24.99
CA ALA A 626 39.69 34.84 23.54
C ALA A 626 38.25 34.56 23.11
N ILE A 627 37.74 35.37 22.21
CA ILE A 627 36.51 35.13 21.47
C ILE A 627 36.75 35.56 20.02
N GLY A 628 36.26 34.76 19.07
CA GLY A 628 36.42 35.08 17.67
C GLY A 628 35.49 34.28 16.79
N ASP A 629 35.32 34.75 15.56
CA ASP A 629 34.58 34.10 14.51
C ASP A 629 35.40 33.97 13.24
N VAL A 630 35.36 32.84 12.62
CA VAL A 630 36.07 32.49 11.39
C VAL A 630 35.20 32.80 10.19
N SER A 631 35.72 33.60 9.27
CA SER A 631 35.06 33.86 7.98
C SER A 631 34.70 32.58 7.26
N ASN A 632 33.54 32.55 6.60
CA ASN A 632 32.90 31.38 6.00
C ASN A 632 32.30 30.41 7.06
N LYS A 633 31.61 29.38 6.60
CA LYS A 633 30.87 28.45 7.49
C LYS A 633 31.22 27.00 7.21
N GLY A 634 30.87 26.12 8.12
CA GLY A 634 31.01 24.68 7.98
C GLY A 634 32.43 24.18 8.27
N VAL A 635 32.81 23.08 7.64
CA VAL A 635 34.01 22.30 7.98
C VAL A 635 35.30 23.12 7.88
N SER A 636 35.42 23.97 6.87
CA SER A 636 36.62 24.82 6.70
C SER A 636 36.83 25.82 7.85
N ALA A 637 35.74 26.47 8.28
CA ALA A 637 35.81 27.41 9.42
C ALA A 637 36.20 26.68 10.71
N ALA A 638 35.67 25.50 10.95
CA ALA A 638 36.00 24.66 12.10
C ALA A 638 37.49 24.26 12.14
N PHE A 639 38.10 23.96 10.98
CA PHE A 639 39.54 23.68 10.90
C PHE A 639 40.40 24.91 11.21
N PHE A 640 40.06 26.08 10.66
CA PHE A 640 40.78 27.32 10.94
C PHE A 640 40.64 27.75 12.41
N MET A 641 39.46 27.56 13.00
CA MET A 641 39.24 27.76 14.43
C MET A 641 40.19 26.89 15.27
N THR A 642 40.31 25.60 14.93
CA THR A 642 41.20 24.66 15.64
C THR A 642 42.66 25.05 15.48
N LEU A 643 43.06 25.48 14.28
CA LEU A 643 44.41 25.96 13.98
C LEU A 643 44.77 27.18 14.85
N VAL A 644 43.88 28.18 14.89
CA VAL A 644 44.11 29.42 15.67
C VAL A 644 44.08 29.14 17.15
N LYS A 645 43.26 28.26 17.63
CA LYS A 645 43.31 27.78 19.03
C LYS A 645 44.69 27.24 19.38
N GLY A 646 45.25 26.39 18.52
CA GLY A 646 46.62 25.89 18.74
C GLY A 646 47.67 27.00 18.82
N PHE A 647 47.58 28.01 17.95
CA PHE A 647 48.49 29.18 17.99
C PHE A 647 48.30 29.97 19.30
N LEU A 648 47.06 30.25 19.68
CA LEU A 648 46.80 31.03 20.91
C LEU A 648 47.25 30.30 22.18
N LYS A 649 47.00 28.96 22.26
CA LYS A 649 47.47 28.18 23.41
C LYS A 649 48.99 28.21 23.54
N ALA A 650 49.73 28.09 22.46
CA ALA A 650 51.20 28.18 22.48
C ALA A 650 51.69 29.60 22.84
N LEU A 651 51.07 30.62 22.27
CA LEU A 651 51.54 32.00 22.45
C LEU A 651 51.14 32.59 23.82
N ALA A 652 50.02 32.23 24.39
CA ALA A 652 49.56 32.73 25.70
C ALA A 652 50.41 32.23 26.85
N THR A 653 51.12 31.11 26.73
CA THR A 653 52.12 30.62 27.69
C THR A 653 53.39 31.42 27.71
N GLU A 654 53.77 32.01 26.58
CA GLU A 654 55.06 32.73 26.44
C GLU A 654 54.93 34.25 26.56
N ARG A 655 53.72 34.82 26.39
CA ARG A 655 53.50 36.26 26.24
C ARG A 655 52.35 36.74 27.11
N GLN A 656 52.51 37.89 27.75
CA GLN A 656 51.51 38.53 28.61
C GLN A 656 50.92 39.82 28.01
N ASN A 657 51.03 40.02 26.69
CA ASN A 657 50.49 41.23 26.03
C ASN A 657 49.48 40.85 24.93
N PRO A 658 48.20 41.27 25.02
CA PRO A 658 47.15 40.92 24.05
C PRO A 658 47.50 41.30 22.62
N LEU A 659 48.08 42.48 22.40
CA LEU A 659 48.45 42.98 21.07
C LEU A 659 49.54 42.09 20.45
N ASP A 660 50.56 41.73 21.20
CA ASP A 660 51.64 40.88 20.67
C ASP A 660 51.17 39.45 20.37
N ILE A 661 50.27 38.92 21.16
CA ILE A 661 49.65 37.61 20.91
C ILE A 661 48.88 37.63 19.60
N LEU A 662 48.00 38.65 19.37
CA LEU A 662 47.26 38.75 18.12
C LEU A 662 48.14 39.01 16.90
N CYS A 663 49.17 39.87 17.03
CA CYS A 663 50.13 40.11 15.93
C CYS A 663 50.87 38.82 15.55
N ARG A 664 51.28 38.03 16.53
CA ARG A 664 51.99 36.76 16.23
C ARG A 664 51.03 35.71 15.70
N THR A 665 49.81 35.64 16.18
CA THR A 665 48.74 34.79 15.60
C THR A 665 48.49 35.17 14.14
N ASN A 666 48.34 36.47 13.82
CA ASN A 666 48.17 36.93 12.45
C ASN A 666 49.37 36.49 11.58
N GLN A 667 50.58 36.66 12.03
CA GLN A 667 51.78 36.26 11.28
C GLN A 667 51.80 34.77 10.98
N LEU A 668 51.44 33.91 11.94
CA LEU A 668 51.33 32.45 11.74
C LEU A 668 50.18 32.10 10.79
N PHE A 669 49.02 32.69 10.98
CA PHE A 669 47.82 32.40 10.18
C PHE A 669 48.03 32.87 8.72
N TYR A 670 48.46 34.11 8.52
CA TYR A 670 48.69 34.69 7.17
C TYR A 670 49.72 33.90 6.33
N LYS A 671 50.70 33.27 6.96
CA LYS A 671 51.74 32.47 6.27
C LYS A 671 51.25 31.07 5.89
N ASN A 672 50.31 30.49 6.65
CA ASN A 672 49.93 29.09 6.55
C ASN A 672 48.54 28.86 5.89
N VAL A 673 47.77 29.95 5.63
CA VAL A 673 46.41 29.86 5.12
C VAL A 673 46.29 30.60 3.81
N GLU A 674 45.49 30.07 2.89
CA GLU A 674 45.23 30.71 1.58
C GLU A 674 44.52 32.06 1.76
N ARG A 675 44.77 32.98 0.83
CA ARG A 675 44.13 34.29 0.84
C ARG A 675 42.63 34.22 0.70
N GLY A 676 41.90 35.05 1.42
CA GLY A 676 40.43 35.09 1.44
C GLY A 676 39.83 34.52 2.71
N HIS A 677 40.60 33.90 3.57
CA HIS A 677 40.17 33.49 4.90
C HIS A 677 40.70 34.46 5.96
N PHE A 678 39.86 34.86 6.87
CA PHE A 678 40.20 35.73 7.99
C PHE A 678 39.41 35.31 9.23
N ILE A 679 39.86 35.81 10.37
CA ILE A 679 39.21 35.55 11.67
C ILE A 679 39.05 36.88 12.36
N SER A 680 37.83 37.20 12.74
CA SER A 680 37.57 38.30 13.67
C SER A 680 37.84 37.83 15.10
N MET A 681 38.54 38.57 15.93
CA MET A 681 38.90 38.09 17.25
C MET A 681 39.15 39.22 18.26
N VAL A 682 38.76 39.00 19.48
CA VAL A 682 39.24 39.74 20.66
C VAL A 682 40.11 38.79 21.49
N PHE A 683 41.26 39.31 21.93
CA PHE A 683 42.07 38.70 22.96
C PHE A 683 42.29 39.71 24.08
N GLY A 684 41.95 39.33 25.32
CA GLY A 684 42.07 40.20 26.47
C GLY A 684 42.63 39.48 27.68
N ILE A 685 43.30 40.21 28.58
CA ILE A 685 43.84 39.69 29.81
C ILE A 685 43.25 40.52 30.99
N LEU A 686 42.60 39.85 31.90
CA LEU A 686 42.07 40.40 33.12
C LEU A 686 43.02 40.14 34.28
N ASP A 687 43.47 41.21 34.92
CA ASP A 687 44.19 41.14 36.16
C ASP A 687 43.20 41.16 37.36
N GLY A 688 43.07 40.02 38.04
CA GLY A 688 42.15 39.85 39.14
C GLY A 688 42.43 40.76 40.34
N ASN A 689 43.67 41.24 40.54
CA ASN A 689 44.05 42.10 41.65
C ASN A 689 43.66 43.54 41.38
N SER A 690 44.00 44.11 40.24
CA SER A 690 43.75 45.54 39.91
C SER A 690 42.36 45.77 39.27
N GLY A 691 41.78 44.77 38.68
CA GLY A 691 40.55 44.88 37.88
C GLY A 691 40.78 45.44 36.49
N GLU A 692 42.02 45.57 36.05
CA GLU A 692 42.37 46.02 34.71
C GLU A 692 42.14 44.90 33.66
N PHE A 693 41.30 45.16 32.70
CA PHE A 693 41.11 44.31 31.52
C PHE A 693 41.81 44.98 30.33
N LYS A 694 42.94 44.43 29.95
CA LYS A 694 43.78 44.86 28.83
C LYS A 694 43.49 43.98 27.64
N PHE A 695 43.07 44.56 26.49
CA PHE A 695 42.68 43.79 25.32
C PHE A 695 43.06 44.44 24.01
N ALA A 696 43.09 43.61 22.96
CA ALA A 696 43.22 44.08 21.58
C ALA A 696 42.11 43.38 20.73
N ARG A 697 41.62 44.09 19.71
CA ARG A 697 40.53 43.66 18.87
C ARG A 697 40.99 43.55 17.39
N ALA A 698 40.95 42.36 16.88
CA ALA A 698 41.26 42.07 15.45
C ALA A 698 39.97 41.99 14.62
N GLY A 699 39.30 43.15 14.37
CA GLY A 699 38.14 43.23 13.51
C GLY A 699 36.87 42.55 14.03
N HIS A 700 36.77 42.26 15.30
CA HIS A 700 35.64 41.60 15.95
C HIS A 700 34.57 42.59 16.42
N ASN A 701 33.41 42.12 16.92
CA ASN A 701 32.35 42.94 17.51
C ASN A 701 32.86 43.80 18.64
N PRO A 702 32.22 44.95 18.95
CA PRO A 702 32.52 45.76 20.10
C PRO A 702 32.38 45.01 21.43
N ILE A 703 33.19 45.37 22.43
CA ILE A 703 33.00 44.85 23.77
C ILE A 703 32.02 45.79 24.49
N LEU A 704 31.01 45.20 25.16
CA LEU A 704 30.04 45.91 25.96
C LEU A 704 30.42 45.82 27.44
N MET A 705 30.48 46.99 28.12
CA MET A 705 30.59 47.04 29.55
C MET A 705 29.36 47.75 30.15
N LEU A 706 28.69 47.11 31.08
CA LEU A 706 27.62 47.70 31.88
C LEU A 706 28.14 48.11 33.26
N VAL A 707 28.04 49.38 33.52
CA VAL A 707 28.52 49.93 34.82
C VAL A 707 27.51 49.59 35.91
N GLY A 708 27.99 49.15 37.07
CA GLY A 708 27.18 48.56 38.14
C GLY A 708 26.03 49.43 38.63
N GLN A 709 26.19 50.75 38.72
CA GLN A 709 25.15 51.70 39.19
C GLN A 709 24.33 52.34 38.06
N SER A 710 24.70 52.14 36.80
CA SER A 710 24.06 52.74 35.63
C SER A 710 23.49 51.69 34.71
N SER A 711 22.34 51.95 34.08
CA SER A 711 21.82 51.14 33.00
C SER A 711 22.47 51.49 31.65
N LYS A 712 23.40 52.45 31.62
CA LYS A 712 24.13 52.80 30.41
C LYS A 712 25.26 51.80 30.15
N GLY A 713 25.30 51.23 28.94
CA GLY A 713 26.40 50.46 28.44
C GLY A 713 27.44 51.32 27.75
N GLU A 714 28.70 50.99 27.96
CA GLU A 714 29.84 51.59 27.23
C GLU A 714 30.37 50.59 26.21
N TRP A 715 30.56 51.03 25.00
CA TRP A 715 31.06 50.23 23.90
C TRP A 715 32.53 50.53 23.60
N PHE A 716 33.35 49.50 23.56
CA PHE A 716 34.79 49.64 23.33
C PHE A 716 35.17 49.03 21.99
N THR A 717 35.63 49.86 21.08
CA THR A 717 35.93 49.51 19.69
C THR A 717 37.34 49.98 19.27
N PRO A 718 38.43 49.45 19.87
CA PRO A 718 39.76 49.79 19.43
C PRO A 718 39.96 49.37 17.95
N LYS A 719 40.81 50.15 17.24
CA LYS A 719 41.13 49.87 15.85
C LYS A 719 41.80 48.49 15.72
N GLY A 720 41.50 47.79 14.64
CA GLY A 720 42.06 46.50 14.31
C GLY A 720 41.43 45.89 13.07
N ALA A 721 42.16 45.07 12.33
CA ALA A 721 41.71 44.30 11.17
C ALA A 721 41.67 42.82 11.53
N GLY A 722 40.82 42.04 10.84
CA GLY A 722 40.75 40.59 11.04
C GLY A 722 42.11 39.90 10.82
N ILE A 723 42.37 38.86 11.60
CA ILE A 723 43.56 38.03 11.47
C ILE A 723 43.53 37.36 10.10
N GLY A 724 44.61 37.42 9.35
CA GLY A 724 44.76 36.88 7.99
C GLY A 724 44.44 37.84 6.86
N LEU A 725 43.81 39.01 7.15
CA LEU A 725 43.52 40.03 6.13
C LEU A 725 44.75 40.79 5.62
N LEU A 726 45.66 41.06 6.54
CA LEU A 726 46.81 41.96 6.26
C LEU A 726 48.15 41.28 6.62
N PRO A 727 49.20 41.58 5.85
CA PRO A 727 50.55 41.17 6.23
C PRO A 727 50.96 41.79 7.56
N ASP A 728 51.85 41.11 8.29
CA ASP A 728 52.25 41.36 9.67
C ASP A 728 52.56 42.85 9.96
N LYS A 729 53.35 43.53 9.13
CA LYS A 729 53.70 44.93 9.33
C LYS A 729 52.44 45.84 9.33
N LYS A 730 51.55 45.67 8.34
CA LYS A 730 50.34 46.50 8.24
C LYS A 730 49.32 46.14 9.31
N PHE A 731 49.23 44.87 9.70
CA PHE A 731 48.34 44.42 10.77
C PHE A 731 48.75 45.07 12.09
N ARG A 732 50.06 45.10 12.43
CA ARG A 732 50.60 45.71 13.64
C ARG A 732 50.40 47.23 13.69
N GLU A 733 50.42 47.91 12.57
CA GLU A 733 50.17 49.36 12.45
C GLU A 733 48.69 49.73 12.71
N LEU A 734 47.78 48.82 12.36
CA LEU A 734 46.35 49.06 12.46
C LEU A 734 45.71 48.57 13.75
N ILE A 735 46.28 47.57 14.43
CA ILE A 735 45.73 47.06 15.68
C ILE A 735 46.12 47.90 16.88
N ALA A 736 45.19 48.26 17.72
CA ALA A 736 45.39 49.03 18.92
C ALA A 736 45.00 48.22 20.17
N GLU A 737 45.78 48.43 21.22
CA GLU A 737 45.49 47.92 22.55
C GLU A 737 44.68 48.95 23.32
N GLN A 738 43.70 48.48 24.13
CA GLN A 738 42.92 49.31 25.03
C GLN A 738 42.89 48.68 26.42
N LYS A 739 42.71 49.54 27.43
CA LYS A 739 42.58 49.15 28.84
C LYS A 739 41.28 49.68 29.40
N ILE A 740 40.58 48.89 30.11
CA ILE A 740 39.38 49.24 30.89
C ILE A 740 39.54 48.71 32.30
N ARG A 741 38.95 49.40 33.26
CA ARG A 741 38.99 48.95 34.68
C ARG A 741 37.61 48.63 35.15
N LEU A 742 37.35 47.34 35.43
CA LEU A 742 36.08 46.90 36.00
C LEU A 742 36.02 47.32 37.45
N GLN A 743 34.90 47.98 37.80
CA GLN A 743 34.56 48.30 39.21
C GLN A 743 33.70 47.16 39.78
N PRO A 744 33.54 47.06 41.08
CA PRO A 744 32.57 46.11 41.67
C PRO A 744 31.20 46.28 41.07
N GLN A 745 30.54 45.13 40.73
CA GLN A 745 29.24 44.99 40.03
C GLN A 745 29.23 45.36 38.56
N ASP A 746 30.34 45.68 37.93
CA ASP A 746 30.41 45.87 36.48
C ASP A 746 30.29 44.51 35.78
N VAL A 747 29.65 44.54 34.64
CA VAL A 747 29.47 43.37 33.76
C VAL A 747 30.12 43.64 32.41
N LEU A 748 31.11 42.85 32.05
CA LEU A 748 31.79 42.90 30.74
C LEU A 748 31.25 41.75 29.86
N VAL A 749 30.90 42.08 28.61
CA VAL A 749 30.31 41.12 27.65
C VAL A 749 31.11 41.15 26.37
N LEU A 750 31.57 39.96 25.97
CA LEU A 750 32.16 39.68 24.68
C LEU A 750 31.20 38.77 23.93
N TYR A 751 30.96 39.00 22.64
CA TYR A 751 29.98 38.24 21.85
C TYR A 751 30.36 38.26 20.39
N THR A 752 29.84 37.21 19.63
CA THR A 752 29.96 37.13 18.18
C THR A 752 28.72 37.74 17.51
N ASP A 753 28.82 37.98 16.19
CA ASP A 753 27.78 38.63 15.39
C ASP A 753 26.46 37.83 15.31
N GLY A 754 26.46 36.53 15.55
CA GLY A 754 25.27 35.73 15.63
C GLY A 754 24.20 36.19 16.66
N TYR A 755 24.58 37.04 17.63
CA TYR A 755 23.63 37.70 18.55
C TYR A 755 22.94 38.91 17.91
N PRO A 756 23.67 39.95 17.45
CA PRO A 756 23.03 41.12 16.86
C PRO A 756 22.38 40.83 15.52
N GLU A 757 22.92 39.88 14.72
CA GLU A 757 22.40 39.50 13.41
C GLU A 757 21.26 38.45 13.48
N ALA A 758 20.86 37.99 14.67
CA ALA A 758 19.73 37.07 14.82
C ALA A 758 18.45 37.66 14.24
N MET A 759 17.87 36.99 13.23
CA MET A 759 16.72 37.47 12.46
C MET A 759 15.40 36.92 12.96
N ASN A 760 14.37 37.82 13.04
CA ASN A 760 13.00 37.40 13.32
C ASN A 760 12.30 36.91 12.02
N ASN A 761 11.03 36.45 12.16
CA ASN A 761 10.19 36.01 11.04
C ASN A 761 9.91 37.11 9.98
N ARG A 762 10.19 38.40 10.29
CA ARG A 762 10.07 39.56 9.40
C ARG A 762 11.40 40.00 8.79
N SER A 763 12.46 39.20 8.96
CA SER A 763 13.85 39.50 8.52
C SER A 763 14.42 40.78 9.11
N GLN A 764 14.08 41.09 10.33
CA GLN A 764 14.68 42.19 11.09
C GLN A 764 15.75 41.61 12.03
N GLU A 765 16.91 42.24 12.09
CA GLU A 765 17.99 41.88 13.00
C GLU A 765 17.66 42.25 14.45
N PHE A 766 18.21 41.48 15.36
CA PHE A 766 18.07 41.74 16.82
C PHE A 766 18.75 43.04 17.25
N GLY A 767 19.92 43.30 16.77
CA GLY A 767 20.70 44.51 16.93
C GLY A 767 21.42 44.61 18.28
N GLU A 768 22.47 45.42 18.33
CA GLU A 768 23.28 45.66 19.55
C GLU A 768 22.49 46.40 20.64
N GLU A 769 21.55 47.26 20.25
CA GLU A 769 20.71 47.99 21.23
C GLU A 769 19.82 47.05 22.05
N ASN A 770 19.19 46.04 21.40
CA ASN A 770 18.39 45.04 22.09
C ASN A 770 19.27 44.13 22.97
N LEU A 771 20.46 43.75 22.47
CA LEU A 771 21.43 42.98 23.25
C LEU A 771 21.77 43.73 24.55
N GLN A 772 22.17 45.01 24.43
CA GLN A 772 22.47 45.86 25.57
C GLN A 772 21.27 45.99 26.56
N ARG A 773 20.08 46.29 26.03
CA ARG A 773 18.87 46.48 26.84
C ARG A 773 18.55 45.21 27.63
N ILE A 774 18.56 44.05 27.01
CA ILE A 774 18.20 42.77 27.62
C ILE A 774 19.25 42.39 28.71
N ILE A 775 20.53 42.59 28.46
CA ILE A 775 21.55 42.29 29.46
C ILE A 775 21.44 43.28 30.64
N ALA A 776 21.16 44.56 30.38
CA ALA A 776 20.95 45.56 31.42
C ALA A 776 19.75 45.23 32.32
N GLU A 777 18.68 44.63 31.81
CA GLU A 777 17.50 44.19 32.59
C GLU A 777 17.88 43.17 33.68
N VAL A 778 18.90 42.35 33.45
CA VAL A 778 19.29 41.24 34.32
C VAL A 778 20.75 41.34 34.82
N LYS A 779 21.38 42.48 34.72
CA LYS A 779 22.80 42.70 35.09
C LYS A 779 23.12 42.30 36.54
N ASP A 780 22.14 42.40 37.44
CA ASP A 780 22.30 42.05 38.86
C ASP A 780 22.36 40.55 39.11
N LYS A 781 21.98 39.73 38.10
CA LYS A 781 22.01 38.26 38.15
C LYS A 781 23.45 37.75 38.00
N SER A 782 23.60 36.45 38.19
CA SER A 782 24.87 35.76 37.83
C SER A 782 25.07 35.72 36.30
N PRO A 783 26.33 35.60 35.82
CA PRO A 783 26.61 35.50 34.40
C PRO A 783 25.86 34.37 33.69
N ASP A 784 25.70 33.24 34.34
CA ASP A 784 24.92 32.09 33.79
C ASP A 784 23.44 32.45 33.64
N GLU A 785 22.84 33.15 34.63
CA GLU A 785 21.44 33.61 34.52
C GLU A 785 21.27 34.69 33.48
N ILE A 786 22.25 35.56 33.26
CA ILE A 786 22.26 36.60 32.22
C ILE A 786 22.22 35.91 30.84
N ILE A 787 23.09 34.95 30.60
CA ILE A 787 23.15 34.21 29.35
C ILE A 787 21.84 33.42 29.14
N ALA A 788 21.35 32.72 30.16
CA ALA A 788 20.12 31.95 30.04
C ALA A 788 18.90 32.84 29.71
N TYR A 789 18.80 34.01 30.31
CA TYR A 789 17.73 34.97 30.02
C TYR A 789 17.85 35.52 28.58
N LEU A 790 19.05 35.89 28.15
CA LEU A 790 19.32 36.34 26.79
C LEU A 790 18.94 35.29 25.76
N GLU A 791 19.30 34.03 25.96
CA GLU A 791 18.95 32.92 25.07
C GLU A 791 17.42 32.72 24.94
N ILE A 792 16.68 32.92 26.04
CA ILE A 792 15.21 32.87 25.99
C ILE A 792 14.66 34.02 25.14
N GLN A 793 15.21 35.23 25.27
CA GLN A 793 14.75 36.40 24.52
C GLN A 793 15.09 36.28 23.03
N ILE A 794 16.30 35.79 22.69
CA ILE A 794 16.71 35.50 21.30
C ILE A 794 15.78 34.45 20.67
N LYS A 795 15.50 33.36 21.35
CA LYS A 795 14.56 32.33 20.87
C LYS A 795 13.15 32.87 20.60
N LYS A 796 12.66 33.75 21.50
CA LYS A 796 11.37 34.46 21.29
C LYS A 796 11.41 35.38 20.09
N TRP A 797 12.53 36.10 19.89
CA TRP A 797 12.72 36.97 18.74
C TRP A 797 12.72 36.22 17.43
N MET A 798 13.50 35.13 17.34
CA MET A 798 13.63 34.30 16.14
C MET A 798 12.34 33.56 15.78
N GLY A 799 11.52 33.18 16.76
CA GLY A 799 10.30 32.42 16.58
C GLY A 799 10.58 30.99 16.00
N SER A 800 10.07 30.69 14.82
CA SER A 800 10.29 29.41 14.13
C SER A 800 11.51 29.40 13.20
N ARG A 801 12.20 30.53 13.05
CA ARG A 801 13.33 30.67 12.15
C ARG A 801 14.58 30.01 12.76
N PRO A 802 15.33 29.18 12.02
CA PRO A 802 16.58 28.63 12.51
C PRO A 802 17.64 29.73 12.64
N SER A 803 18.63 29.52 13.51
CA SER A 803 19.80 30.41 13.58
C SER A 803 20.55 30.39 12.26
N LEU A 804 20.92 31.55 11.75
CA LEU A 804 21.67 31.71 10.50
C LEU A 804 23.18 31.72 10.76
N ASP A 805 23.60 32.05 11.98
CA ASP A 805 24.98 32.09 12.40
C ASP A 805 25.21 31.51 13.80
N ASP A 806 26.47 31.15 14.05
CA ASP A 806 26.92 30.66 15.36
C ASP A 806 26.75 31.76 16.41
N ARG A 807 26.43 31.41 17.64
CA ARG A 807 26.25 32.34 18.72
C ARG A 807 27.19 32.00 19.86
N THR A 808 28.12 32.91 20.13
CA THR A 808 29.07 32.76 21.22
C THR A 808 29.10 34.02 22.07
N ILE A 809 29.09 33.84 23.40
CA ILE A 809 29.12 34.94 24.34
C ILE A 809 29.96 34.55 25.57
N ILE A 810 30.73 35.52 26.08
CA ILE A 810 31.40 35.45 27.39
C ILE A 810 30.89 36.61 28.24
N VAL A 811 30.45 36.33 29.47
CA VAL A 811 30.01 37.32 30.44
C VAL A 811 30.92 37.23 31.66
N ILE A 812 31.54 38.35 32.02
CA ILE A 812 32.43 38.50 33.16
C ILE A 812 31.84 39.52 34.10
N LYS A 813 31.57 39.18 35.36
CA LYS A 813 31.05 40.07 36.37
C LYS A 813 32.03 40.16 37.53
N ARG A 814 32.38 41.40 37.94
CA ARG A 814 33.18 41.65 39.14
C ARG A 814 32.24 41.69 40.33
N GLU A 815 32.49 40.83 41.34
CA GLU A 815 31.58 40.74 42.50
C GLU A 815 31.79 41.83 43.53
N LYS A 816 32.97 41.95 44.10
CA LYS A 816 33.29 43.00 45.11
C LYS A 816 34.75 43.38 45.03
#